data_b1f6518f677b8411f1427c61a9009cc0
#
_entry.id   b1f6518f677b8411f1427c61a9009cc0
#
_cell.length_a   1.000
_cell.length_b   1.000
_cell.length_c   1.000
_cell.angle_alpha   90.00
_cell.angle_beta   90.00
_cell.angle_gamma   90.00
#
_symmetry.space_group_name_H-M   'P 1'
#
loop_
_entity.id
_entity.type
_entity.pdbx_description
1 polymer ?
#
loop_
_entity_poly.entity_id
_entity_poly.type
_entity_poly.pdbx_seq_one_letter_code
_entity_poly.pdbx_strand_id
1 'polypeptide(L)'
;MENIKKLVKDNIAAIQKSDKTFKDIYDVMFSHKDHVACEFLENHRIKKITYRELSEQINGFAAFLRESFPQNVGEYIGLDLKNSVEFLISFWGILQSGNKPYLINSFYPEALKHKLLTKLEVEIVVTNFGCYSDFHVVDPYECSYSALSEGLSTDWANEIALSSSLTGLDAKICVFNGEAVVGQVNAAVSILKRNHWLRLGYNGNIKILALLPFFHIYGLMASYFLLCFFGRTLVFLQDMSSDVVRGVVNRHEVTHIFAPPILFHKLYKGITKTLSQESEKTRKKFNTGMKIACAVQNIYPLLGVSISKKLFKEVIDATFGKSIRFMISGGAHIDKDALKLINGIGYPLFNGYGTTETAITSVELRKKIKHRVSGSVGAPFDGITYSVSDENTLQVTGSTNCKKIISFNGEDTDLACICTNDIVRSQNGHWFVEGRRNDLFIGENGENISPDVIQNELKVKNANNFSVLDVDGKLSLVLEYNEAFPDLVIQKEVAAIKQSLRSVHYGLEVRDIYITRDKIANDNAVKISRANLLKMVGEGKVRLQKYDDFSGNKKEEPRANQPTSEQSRTTSTQTALTIEPSASDDTEASVLMVKQMFQRALDTTDDIDVSANFFFDLGGTSLDYFTLINDISASFNVNINLEQKNNLYTVLDFHKYLMEVL
;
A
#
# COMPACT_ATOMS: atom_id res chain seq x y z
N MET A 1 -33.56 -7.11 -8.86
CA MET A 1 -32.44 -6.86 -7.93
C MET A 1 -32.27 -8.05 -7.01
N GLU A 2 -31.12 -8.67 -7.02
CA GLU A 2 -30.80 -9.81 -6.16
C GLU A 2 -30.91 -9.43 -4.69
N ASN A 3 -31.58 -10.25 -3.88
CA ASN A 3 -31.72 -9.98 -2.46
C ASN A 3 -30.43 -10.40 -1.74
N ILE A 4 -29.56 -9.43 -1.46
CA ILE A 4 -28.24 -9.67 -0.84
C ILE A 4 -28.33 -10.48 0.46
N LYS A 5 -29.40 -10.32 1.26
CA LYS A 5 -29.58 -11.12 2.47
C LYS A 5 -29.79 -12.59 2.16
N LYS A 6 -30.55 -12.88 1.10
CA LYS A 6 -30.81 -14.27 0.67
C LYS A 6 -29.52 -14.85 0.14
N LEU A 7 -28.82 -14.13 -0.76
CA LEU A 7 -27.55 -14.57 -1.33
C LEU A 7 -26.52 -14.89 -0.26
N VAL A 8 -26.26 -13.95 0.68
CA VAL A 8 -25.30 -14.18 1.77
C VAL A 8 -25.73 -15.35 2.65
N LYS A 9 -27.04 -15.45 2.97
CA LYS A 9 -27.53 -16.58 3.76
C LYS A 9 -27.34 -17.91 3.06
N ASP A 10 -27.63 -17.96 1.75
CA ASP A 10 -27.58 -19.21 0.98
C ASP A 10 -26.13 -19.66 0.77
N ASN A 11 -25.21 -18.75 0.39
CA ASN A 11 -23.80 -19.07 0.23
C ASN A 11 -23.15 -19.49 1.55
N ILE A 12 -23.45 -18.79 2.66
CA ILE A 12 -22.94 -19.14 3.98
C ILE A 12 -23.53 -20.51 4.43
N ALA A 13 -24.81 -20.78 4.16
CA ALA A 13 -25.41 -22.06 4.51
C ALA A 13 -24.81 -23.21 3.69
N ALA A 14 -24.45 -22.96 2.41
CA ALA A 14 -23.78 -23.93 1.57
C ALA A 14 -22.39 -24.29 2.11
N ILE A 15 -21.54 -23.27 2.34
CA ILE A 15 -20.17 -23.49 2.83
C ILE A 15 -20.11 -24.06 4.26
N GLN A 16 -21.08 -23.75 5.11
CA GLN A 16 -21.14 -24.30 6.48
C GLN A 16 -21.50 -25.80 6.51
N LYS A 17 -22.09 -26.32 5.45
CA LYS A 17 -22.46 -27.75 5.32
C LYS A 17 -21.35 -28.58 4.67
N SER A 18 -20.35 -27.96 4.12
CA SER A 18 -19.21 -28.62 3.45
C SER A 18 -18.04 -28.80 4.43
N ASP A 19 -16.98 -29.44 3.94
CA ASP A 19 -15.72 -29.62 4.68
C ASP A 19 -14.88 -28.34 4.79
N LYS A 20 -15.37 -27.25 4.19
CA LYS A 20 -14.73 -25.92 4.18
C LYS A 20 -13.34 -25.91 3.57
N THR A 21 -13.14 -26.70 2.54
CA THR A 21 -11.91 -26.74 1.76
C THR A 21 -11.84 -25.60 0.76
N PHE A 22 -10.67 -25.37 0.12
CA PHE A 22 -10.57 -24.42 -1.00
C PHE A 22 -11.45 -24.84 -2.18
N LYS A 23 -11.63 -26.15 -2.41
CA LYS A 23 -12.57 -26.66 -3.41
C LYS A 23 -14.00 -26.21 -3.09
N ASP A 24 -14.45 -26.36 -1.85
CA ASP A 24 -15.79 -25.94 -1.44
C ASP A 24 -15.98 -24.43 -1.59
N ILE A 25 -14.97 -23.63 -1.26
CA ILE A 25 -14.97 -22.17 -1.46
C ILE A 25 -15.11 -21.85 -2.93
N TYR A 26 -14.34 -22.53 -3.79
CA TYR A 26 -14.40 -22.37 -5.23
C TYR A 26 -15.79 -22.72 -5.76
N ASP A 27 -16.35 -23.87 -5.39
CA ASP A 27 -17.65 -24.35 -5.87
C ASP A 27 -18.78 -23.34 -5.54
N VAL A 28 -18.77 -22.76 -4.33
CA VAL A 28 -19.75 -21.73 -3.94
C VAL A 28 -19.51 -20.44 -4.70
N MET A 29 -18.27 -19.97 -4.77
CA MET A 29 -17.90 -18.70 -5.40
C MET A 29 -18.15 -18.71 -6.90
N PHE A 30 -17.75 -19.78 -7.59
CA PHE A 30 -17.89 -19.91 -9.03
C PHE A 30 -19.28 -20.43 -9.47
N SER A 31 -20.18 -20.74 -8.53
CA SER A 31 -21.59 -20.99 -8.84
C SER A 31 -22.28 -19.76 -9.47
N HIS A 32 -21.72 -18.58 -9.31
CA HIS A 32 -22.20 -17.31 -9.91
C HIS A 32 -21.80 -17.12 -11.38
N LYS A 33 -21.78 -18.19 -12.15
CA LYS A 33 -21.20 -18.34 -13.51
C LYS A 33 -21.32 -17.13 -14.44
N ASP A 34 -22.48 -16.50 -14.50
CA ASP A 34 -22.76 -15.40 -15.44
C ASP A 34 -22.50 -14.00 -14.85
N HIS A 35 -22.10 -13.91 -13.57
CA HIS A 35 -21.67 -12.65 -12.98
C HIS A 35 -20.27 -12.28 -13.51
N VAL A 36 -20.01 -10.98 -13.61
CA VAL A 36 -18.67 -10.47 -13.94
C VAL A 36 -17.76 -10.65 -12.73
N ALA A 37 -16.71 -11.47 -12.89
CA ALA A 37 -15.69 -11.70 -11.90
C ALA A 37 -14.67 -10.55 -11.87
N CYS A 38 -14.22 -10.12 -13.06
CA CYS A 38 -13.15 -9.15 -13.21
C CYS A 38 -13.49 -8.07 -14.24
N GLU A 39 -13.07 -6.83 -13.97
CA GLU A 39 -13.01 -5.74 -14.93
C GLU A 39 -11.61 -5.12 -14.94
N PHE A 40 -11.10 -4.80 -16.12
CA PHE A 40 -9.82 -4.10 -16.30
C PHE A 40 -9.82 -3.31 -17.61
N LEU A 41 -8.81 -2.46 -17.80
CA LEU A 41 -8.63 -1.71 -19.04
C LEU A 41 -7.70 -2.49 -19.97
N GLU A 42 -8.19 -2.76 -21.18
CA GLU A 42 -7.40 -3.29 -22.29
C GLU A 42 -7.63 -2.40 -23.50
N ASN A 43 -6.58 -1.84 -24.08
CA ASN A 43 -6.67 -0.93 -25.24
C ASN A 43 -7.69 0.22 -25.01
N HIS A 44 -7.63 0.84 -23.82
CA HIS A 44 -8.53 1.92 -23.38
C HIS A 44 -10.03 1.53 -23.28
N ARG A 45 -10.37 0.24 -23.40
CA ARG A 45 -11.74 -0.27 -23.24
C ARG A 45 -11.84 -1.11 -21.98
N ILE A 46 -13.01 -1.05 -21.34
CA ILE A 46 -13.28 -1.93 -20.20
C ILE A 46 -13.52 -3.35 -20.75
N LYS A 47 -12.62 -4.26 -20.42
CA LYS A 47 -12.79 -5.69 -20.62
C LYS A 47 -13.41 -6.30 -19.38
N LYS A 48 -14.26 -7.28 -19.57
CA LYS A 48 -14.97 -8.02 -18.51
C LYS A 48 -14.76 -9.49 -18.71
N ILE A 49 -14.56 -10.20 -17.61
CA ILE A 49 -14.48 -11.66 -17.58
C ILE A 49 -15.50 -12.15 -16.56
N THR A 50 -16.32 -13.09 -16.95
CA THR A 50 -17.30 -13.74 -16.08
C THR A 50 -16.65 -14.81 -15.20
N TYR A 51 -17.33 -15.23 -14.12
CA TYR A 51 -16.87 -16.34 -13.30
C TYR A 51 -16.77 -17.64 -14.12
N ARG A 52 -17.62 -17.84 -15.15
CA ARG A 52 -17.54 -18.97 -16.08
C ARG A 52 -16.24 -18.94 -16.89
N GLU A 53 -15.98 -17.83 -17.59
CA GLU A 53 -14.77 -17.67 -18.41
C GLU A 53 -13.50 -17.80 -17.56
N LEU A 54 -13.51 -17.22 -16.35
CA LEU A 54 -12.40 -17.34 -15.40
C LEU A 54 -12.21 -18.82 -14.98
N SER A 55 -13.30 -19.54 -14.68
CA SER A 55 -13.27 -20.95 -14.33
C SER A 55 -12.67 -21.82 -15.45
N GLU A 56 -13.03 -21.55 -16.69
CA GLU A 56 -12.52 -22.29 -17.86
C GLU A 56 -11.00 -22.09 -18.04
N GLN A 57 -10.51 -20.86 -17.80
CA GLN A 57 -9.07 -20.56 -17.81
C GLN A 57 -8.33 -21.25 -16.64
N ILE A 58 -8.91 -21.24 -15.45
CA ILE A 58 -8.37 -21.92 -14.27
C ILE A 58 -8.22 -23.42 -14.53
N ASN A 59 -9.27 -24.06 -15.10
CA ASN A 59 -9.25 -25.48 -15.41
C ASN A 59 -8.13 -25.83 -16.42
N GLY A 60 -7.98 -24.98 -17.46
CA GLY A 60 -6.91 -25.15 -18.44
C GLY A 60 -5.52 -25.02 -17.85
N PHE A 61 -5.31 -24.01 -17.01
CA PHE A 61 -4.01 -23.81 -16.35
C PHE A 61 -3.67 -24.93 -15.36
N ALA A 62 -4.67 -25.43 -14.61
CA ALA A 62 -4.49 -26.58 -13.74
C ALA A 62 -4.07 -27.84 -14.51
N ALA A 63 -4.71 -28.11 -15.67
CA ALA A 63 -4.35 -29.22 -16.54
C ALA A 63 -2.91 -29.07 -17.06
N PHE A 64 -2.55 -27.88 -17.54
CA PHE A 64 -1.19 -27.56 -17.96
C PHE A 64 -0.15 -27.85 -16.89
N LEU A 65 -0.38 -27.44 -15.63
CA LEU A 65 0.54 -27.72 -14.53
C LEU A 65 0.69 -29.22 -14.28
N ARG A 66 -0.41 -29.97 -14.31
CA ARG A 66 -0.40 -31.44 -14.12
C ARG A 66 0.34 -32.19 -15.23
N GLU A 67 0.19 -31.74 -16.46
CA GLU A 67 0.85 -32.34 -17.64
C GLU A 67 2.34 -32.00 -17.66
N SER A 68 2.69 -30.73 -17.34
CA SER A 68 4.09 -30.26 -17.39
C SER A 68 4.91 -30.74 -16.20
N PHE A 69 4.30 -30.90 -15.02
CA PHE A 69 4.97 -31.22 -13.77
C PHE A 69 4.28 -32.36 -12.99
N PRO A 70 4.17 -33.57 -13.57
CA PRO A 70 3.39 -34.67 -12.96
C PRO A 70 3.96 -35.19 -11.63
N GLN A 71 5.24 -34.92 -11.35
CA GLN A 71 5.91 -35.35 -10.13
C GLN A 71 5.73 -34.37 -8.95
N ASN A 72 5.33 -33.13 -9.22
CA ASN A 72 5.25 -32.07 -8.21
C ASN A 72 3.83 -31.93 -7.64
N VAL A 73 3.21 -33.02 -7.22
CA VAL A 73 1.86 -33.01 -6.64
C VAL A 73 1.94 -32.96 -5.11
N GLY A 74 1.21 -32.00 -4.51
CA GLY A 74 1.22 -31.81 -3.08
C GLY A 74 2.29 -30.83 -2.56
N GLU A 75 3.09 -30.29 -3.49
CA GLU A 75 4.20 -29.39 -3.17
C GLU A 75 3.78 -27.90 -3.21
N TYR A 76 4.61 -27.03 -2.65
CA TYR A 76 4.43 -25.59 -2.79
C TYR A 76 4.91 -25.13 -4.16
N ILE A 77 4.07 -24.32 -4.82
CA ILE A 77 4.43 -23.57 -6.04
C ILE A 77 4.45 -22.08 -5.67
N GLY A 78 5.58 -21.42 -5.95
CA GLY A 78 5.71 -19.99 -5.75
C GLY A 78 4.85 -19.20 -6.73
N LEU A 79 4.16 -18.18 -6.26
CA LEU A 79 3.34 -17.27 -7.08
C LEU A 79 3.77 -15.83 -6.85
N ASP A 80 4.52 -15.25 -7.81
CA ASP A 80 4.97 -13.86 -7.80
C ASP A 80 4.43 -13.12 -9.02
N LEU A 81 3.21 -12.63 -8.90
CA LEU A 81 2.53 -11.83 -9.91
C LEU A 81 1.87 -10.60 -9.28
N LYS A 82 1.75 -9.54 -10.07
CA LYS A 82 0.88 -8.40 -9.71
C LYS A 82 -0.59 -8.84 -9.71
N ASN A 83 -1.44 -8.08 -9.01
CA ASN A 83 -2.87 -8.29 -9.06
C ASN A 83 -3.37 -8.22 -10.51
N SER A 84 -3.82 -9.33 -11.04
CA SER A 84 -4.30 -9.47 -12.41
C SER A 84 -5.26 -10.66 -12.53
N VAL A 85 -5.80 -10.88 -13.71
CA VAL A 85 -6.60 -12.07 -14.02
C VAL A 85 -5.71 -13.30 -13.97
N GLU A 86 -4.48 -13.19 -14.47
CA GLU A 86 -3.48 -14.28 -14.49
C GLU A 86 -3.09 -14.70 -13.08
N PHE A 87 -3.03 -13.74 -12.11
CA PHE A 87 -2.86 -14.09 -10.70
C PHE A 87 -3.98 -15.00 -10.21
N LEU A 88 -5.24 -14.68 -10.52
CA LEU A 88 -6.39 -15.49 -10.09
C LEU A 88 -6.41 -16.86 -10.77
N ILE A 89 -6.10 -16.92 -12.07
CA ILE A 89 -5.98 -18.17 -12.83
C ILE A 89 -4.91 -19.05 -12.18
N SER A 90 -3.72 -18.48 -11.94
CA SER A 90 -2.60 -19.20 -11.35
C SER A 90 -2.90 -19.66 -9.93
N PHE A 91 -3.46 -18.78 -9.09
CA PHE A 91 -3.81 -19.11 -7.69
C PHE A 91 -4.75 -20.32 -7.60
N TRP A 92 -5.87 -20.28 -8.34
CA TRP A 92 -6.83 -21.37 -8.30
C TRP A 92 -6.37 -22.58 -9.09
N GLY A 93 -5.64 -22.39 -10.19
CA GLY A 93 -5.08 -23.48 -10.99
C GLY A 93 -4.03 -24.28 -10.21
N ILE A 94 -3.19 -23.63 -9.41
CA ILE A 94 -2.26 -24.31 -8.50
C ILE A 94 -3.03 -25.17 -7.48
N LEU A 95 -4.06 -24.62 -6.83
CA LEU A 95 -4.90 -25.38 -5.89
C LEU A 95 -5.59 -26.55 -6.56
N GLN A 96 -6.17 -26.37 -7.76
CA GLN A 96 -6.88 -27.41 -8.51
C GLN A 96 -5.93 -28.48 -9.03
N SER A 97 -4.67 -28.15 -9.34
CA SER A 97 -3.66 -29.14 -9.73
C SER A 97 -3.21 -30.04 -8.57
N GLY A 98 -3.67 -29.80 -7.34
CA GLY A 98 -3.27 -30.51 -6.13
C GLY A 98 -2.06 -29.91 -5.43
N ASN A 99 -1.60 -28.74 -5.86
CA ASN A 99 -0.42 -28.04 -5.30
C ASN A 99 -0.81 -26.83 -4.44
N LYS A 100 0.11 -26.38 -3.58
CA LYS A 100 -0.10 -25.33 -2.58
C LYS A 100 0.50 -24.01 -3.08
N PRO A 101 -0.28 -22.94 -3.31
CA PRO A 101 0.31 -21.66 -3.69
C PRO A 101 1.03 -21.00 -2.49
N TYR A 102 2.30 -20.66 -2.70
CA TYR A 102 3.04 -19.75 -1.85
C TYR A 102 3.05 -18.36 -2.47
N LEU A 103 2.32 -17.42 -1.86
CA LEU A 103 2.17 -16.05 -2.35
C LEU A 103 3.42 -15.23 -1.98
N ILE A 104 4.27 -14.99 -2.95
CA ILE A 104 5.55 -14.32 -2.77
C ILE A 104 5.33 -12.80 -2.70
N ASN A 105 5.92 -12.16 -1.71
CA ASN A 105 5.94 -10.70 -1.65
C ASN A 105 6.96 -10.17 -2.70
N SER A 106 6.44 -9.59 -3.78
CA SER A 106 7.24 -9.06 -4.90
C SER A 106 8.26 -8.01 -4.48
N PHE A 107 8.03 -7.32 -3.35
CA PHE A 107 8.93 -6.25 -2.84
C PHE A 107 10.09 -6.77 -1.99
N TYR A 108 10.16 -8.07 -1.72
CA TYR A 108 11.29 -8.62 -0.99
C TYR A 108 12.57 -8.62 -1.85
N PRO A 109 13.74 -8.40 -1.21
CA PRO A 109 15.03 -8.64 -1.86
C PRO A 109 15.13 -10.09 -2.37
N GLU A 110 15.76 -10.29 -3.51
CA GLU A 110 15.92 -11.62 -4.14
C GLU A 110 16.49 -12.66 -3.16
N ALA A 111 17.53 -12.32 -2.41
CA ALA A 111 18.13 -13.20 -1.42
C ALA A 111 17.14 -13.67 -0.35
N LEU A 112 16.16 -12.84 0.03
CA LEU A 112 15.12 -13.23 0.99
C LEU A 112 14.07 -14.12 0.31
N LYS A 113 13.66 -13.80 -0.92
CA LYS A 113 12.77 -14.64 -1.72
C LYS A 113 13.34 -16.05 -1.86
N HIS A 114 14.61 -16.18 -2.27
CA HIS A 114 15.31 -17.45 -2.36
C HIS A 114 15.33 -18.25 -1.06
N LYS A 115 15.63 -17.61 0.08
CA LYS A 115 15.61 -18.27 1.39
C LYS A 115 14.24 -18.81 1.76
N LEU A 116 13.19 -18.06 1.49
CA LEU A 116 11.81 -18.46 1.80
C LEU A 116 11.35 -19.60 0.88
N LEU A 117 11.69 -19.53 -0.42
CA LEU A 117 11.42 -20.60 -1.39
C LEU A 117 12.14 -21.90 -1.02
N THR A 118 13.43 -21.82 -0.70
CA THR A 118 14.20 -22.98 -0.20
C THR A 118 13.62 -23.56 1.08
N LYS A 119 13.15 -22.71 2.02
CA LYS A 119 12.53 -23.15 3.27
C LYS A 119 11.24 -23.94 3.06
N LEU A 120 10.51 -23.65 1.98
CA LEU A 120 9.29 -24.36 1.57
C LEU A 120 9.55 -25.44 0.53
N GLU A 121 10.81 -25.73 0.18
CA GLU A 121 11.20 -26.71 -0.83
C GLU A 121 10.52 -26.49 -2.19
N VAL A 122 10.33 -25.20 -2.57
CA VAL A 122 9.70 -24.81 -3.83
C VAL A 122 10.64 -25.11 -4.99
N GLU A 123 10.14 -25.79 -6.03
CA GLU A 123 10.87 -26.04 -7.29
C GLU A 123 10.33 -25.21 -8.44
N ILE A 124 9.03 -24.88 -8.42
CA ILE A 124 8.33 -24.18 -9.50
C ILE A 124 7.88 -22.80 -9.03
N VAL A 125 8.13 -21.77 -9.86
CA VAL A 125 7.65 -20.41 -9.60
C VAL A 125 6.83 -19.91 -10.80
N VAL A 126 5.58 -19.56 -10.56
CA VAL A 126 4.69 -18.89 -11.53
C VAL A 126 4.92 -17.39 -11.45
N THR A 127 5.50 -16.82 -12.49
CA THR A 127 5.91 -15.39 -12.49
C THR A 127 6.21 -14.92 -13.91
N ASN A 128 6.14 -13.60 -14.11
CA ASN A 128 6.68 -12.92 -15.29
C ASN A 128 7.91 -12.04 -14.95
N PHE A 129 8.52 -12.26 -13.77
CA PHE A 129 9.74 -11.55 -13.34
C PHE A 129 10.97 -12.41 -13.57
N GLY A 130 12.06 -11.82 -14.08
CA GLY A 130 13.30 -12.52 -14.48
C GLY A 130 14.26 -12.93 -13.36
N CYS A 131 13.87 -12.92 -12.08
CA CYS A 131 14.77 -13.10 -10.94
C CYS A 131 14.77 -14.53 -10.33
N TYR A 132 14.38 -15.55 -11.09
CA TYR A 132 14.18 -16.92 -10.59
C TYR A 132 14.92 -17.97 -11.40
N SER A 133 16.18 -17.70 -11.81
CA SER A 133 16.99 -18.59 -12.66
C SER A 133 17.22 -19.99 -12.09
N ASP A 134 17.15 -20.16 -10.77
CA ASP A 134 17.40 -21.44 -10.08
C ASP A 134 16.14 -22.31 -9.94
N PHE A 135 14.99 -21.85 -10.47
CA PHE A 135 13.70 -22.50 -10.36
C PHE A 135 13.13 -22.80 -11.75
N HIS A 136 12.18 -23.72 -11.82
CA HIS A 136 11.35 -23.89 -13.00
C HIS A 136 10.34 -22.73 -13.08
N VAL A 137 10.57 -21.80 -14.01
CA VAL A 137 9.71 -20.63 -14.19
C VAL A 137 8.58 -20.97 -15.15
N VAL A 138 7.36 -20.65 -14.74
CA VAL A 138 6.14 -20.69 -15.57
C VAL A 138 5.63 -19.26 -15.72
N ASP A 139 5.71 -18.70 -16.93
CA ASP A 139 5.08 -17.41 -17.24
C ASP A 139 3.64 -17.63 -17.71
N PRO A 140 2.61 -17.23 -16.95
CA PRO A 140 1.22 -17.45 -17.30
C PRO A 140 0.75 -16.59 -18.48
N TYR A 141 1.53 -15.59 -18.91
CA TYR A 141 1.25 -14.77 -20.09
C TYR A 141 1.81 -15.38 -21.38
N GLU A 142 2.84 -16.23 -21.27
CA GLU A 142 3.53 -16.84 -22.41
C GLU A 142 3.21 -18.33 -22.58
N CYS A 143 2.85 -19.03 -21.50
CA CYS A 143 2.52 -20.45 -21.58
C CYS A 143 1.21 -20.69 -22.35
N SER A 144 1.23 -21.67 -23.24
CA SER A 144 0.06 -22.03 -24.04
C SER A 144 -0.75 -23.12 -23.35
N TYR A 145 -1.97 -22.80 -22.93
CA TYR A 145 -2.97 -23.75 -22.47
C TYR A 145 -4.34 -23.38 -23.03
N SER A 146 -5.20 -24.37 -23.19
CA SER A 146 -6.58 -24.14 -23.66
C SER A 146 -7.53 -24.04 -22.49
N ALA A 147 -8.51 -23.13 -22.56
CA ALA A 147 -9.60 -23.08 -21.60
C ALA A 147 -10.41 -24.40 -21.66
N LEU A 148 -10.74 -24.95 -20.48
CA LEU A 148 -11.48 -26.22 -20.37
C LEU A 148 -12.80 -25.97 -19.62
N SER A 149 -13.88 -26.53 -20.14
CA SER A 149 -15.23 -26.43 -19.56
C SER A 149 -15.37 -27.21 -18.25
N GLU A 150 -14.56 -28.25 -18.05
CA GLU A 150 -14.55 -29.08 -16.85
C GLU A 150 -13.19 -29.04 -16.18
N GLY A 151 -13.20 -29.03 -14.86
CA GLY A 151 -11.98 -29.07 -14.04
C GLY A 151 -11.41 -30.47 -13.91
N LEU A 152 -10.18 -30.56 -13.41
CA LEU A 152 -9.52 -31.82 -13.14
C LEU A 152 -10.26 -32.61 -12.04
N SER A 153 -10.40 -33.91 -12.23
CA SER A 153 -10.83 -34.83 -11.19
C SER A 153 -9.63 -35.26 -10.34
N THR A 154 -9.14 -34.32 -9.53
CA THR A 154 -8.01 -34.53 -8.61
C THR A 154 -8.36 -34.06 -7.23
N ASP A 155 -7.61 -34.50 -6.22
CA ASP A 155 -7.67 -33.94 -4.87
C ASP A 155 -7.04 -32.54 -4.90
N TRP A 156 -7.84 -31.53 -4.63
CA TRP A 156 -7.39 -30.15 -4.53
C TRP A 156 -6.52 -29.97 -3.30
N ALA A 157 -5.51 -29.14 -3.41
CA ALA A 157 -4.80 -28.70 -2.21
C ALA A 157 -5.71 -27.86 -1.31
N ASN A 158 -5.56 -28.03 0.00
CA ASN A 158 -6.33 -27.27 1.00
C ASN A 158 -5.44 -26.37 1.85
N GLU A 159 -4.38 -25.85 1.25
CA GLU A 159 -3.39 -25.02 1.95
C GLU A 159 -2.83 -23.93 1.05
N ILE A 160 -2.68 -22.73 1.61
CA ILE A 160 -1.98 -21.61 1.00
C ILE A 160 -0.98 -21.04 2.00
N ALA A 161 0.12 -20.49 1.49
CA ALA A 161 1.13 -19.86 2.32
C ALA A 161 1.39 -18.42 1.86
N LEU A 162 1.67 -17.54 2.80
CA LEU A 162 2.10 -16.17 2.53
C LEU A 162 3.02 -15.67 3.65
N SER A 163 3.96 -14.81 3.31
CA SER A 163 4.92 -14.30 4.28
C SER A 163 4.38 -13.08 5.03
N SER A 164 4.75 -12.97 6.31
CA SER A 164 4.49 -11.75 7.08
C SER A 164 5.31 -10.59 6.51
N SER A 165 4.82 -9.35 6.69
CA SER A 165 5.45 -8.13 6.16
C SER A 165 6.75 -7.72 6.86
N LEU A 166 7.33 -8.55 7.71
CA LEU A 166 8.57 -8.26 8.42
C LEU A 166 9.77 -8.40 7.47
N THR A 167 10.71 -7.51 7.58
CA THR A 167 11.93 -7.49 6.79
C THR A 167 13.05 -8.26 7.49
N GLY A 168 13.80 -9.05 6.73
CA GLY A 168 15.01 -9.71 7.21
C GLY A 168 14.82 -11.08 7.84
N LEU A 169 15.62 -11.40 8.88
CA LEU A 169 15.67 -12.71 9.54
C LEU A 169 14.40 -13.10 10.32
N ASP A 170 13.51 -12.14 10.55
CA ASP A 170 12.26 -12.35 11.28
C ASP A 170 11.06 -12.62 10.36
N ALA A 171 11.29 -12.77 9.05
CA ALA A 171 10.22 -13.13 8.12
C ALA A 171 9.66 -14.51 8.48
N LYS A 172 8.32 -14.55 8.62
CA LYS A 172 7.57 -15.77 8.93
C LYS A 172 6.65 -16.08 7.77
N ILE A 173 6.40 -17.35 7.53
CA ILE A 173 5.42 -17.83 6.57
C ILE A 173 4.20 -18.28 7.35
N CYS A 174 3.05 -17.68 7.08
CA CYS A 174 1.77 -18.05 7.67
C CYS A 174 1.01 -18.93 6.68
N VAL A 175 0.56 -20.07 7.17
CA VAL A 175 -0.15 -21.07 6.39
C VAL A 175 -1.62 -21.07 6.76
N PHE A 176 -2.49 -20.98 5.77
CA PHE A 176 -3.94 -20.97 5.93
C PHE A 176 -4.59 -22.12 5.16
N ASN A 177 -5.62 -22.69 5.75
CA ASN A 177 -6.48 -23.67 5.07
C ASN A 177 -7.84 -23.03 4.69
N GLY A 178 -8.67 -23.76 3.97
CA GLY A 178 -9.99 -23.30 3.57
C GLY A 178 -10.89 -22.92 4.76
N GLU A 179 -10.78 -23.61 5.90
CA GLU A 179 -11.54 -23.29 7.12
C GLU A 179 -11.24 -21.87 7.63
N ALA A 180 -9.97 -21.45 7.61
CA ALA A 180 -9.58 -20.09 8.02
C ALA A 180 -10.13 -19.03 7.05
N VAL A 181 -10.14 -19.31 5.75
CA VAL A 181 -10.77 -18.44 4.74
C VAL A 181 -12.29 -18.36 4.94
N VAL A 182 -12.95 -19.48 5.23
CA VAL A 182 -14.39 -19.48 5.56
C VAL A 182 -14.67 -18.69 6.84
N GLY A 183 -13.79 -18.77 7.84
CA GLY A 183 -13.82 -17.90 9.04
C GLY A 183 -13.82 -16.43 8.65
N GLN A 184 -12.98 -16.03 7.70
CA GLN A 184 -12.92 -14.65 7.20
C GLN A 184 -14.17 -14.26 6.42
N VAL A 185 -14.71 -15.14 5.58
CA VAL A 185 -15.95 -14.88 4.82
C VAL A 185 -17.14 -14.66 5.79
N ASN A 186 -17.18 -15.37 6.91
CA ASN A 186 -18.19 -15.17 7.95
C ASN A 186 -18.16 -13.74 8.56
N ALA A 187 -17.04 -13.03 8.48
CA ALA A 187 -16.96 -11.63 8.89
C ALA A 187 -17.93 -10.73 8.09
N ALA A 188 -18.23 -11.07 6.82
CA ALA A 188 -19.25 -10.38 6.05
C ALA A 188 -20.63 -10.42 6.71
N VAL A 189 -20.98 -11.54 7.36
CA VAL A 189 -22.23 -11.69 8.11
C VAL A 189 -22.24 -10.73 9.31
N SER A 190 -21.13 -10.64 10.04
CA SER A 190 -20.99 -9.71 11.16
C SER A 190 -21.15 -8.25 10.72
N ILE A 191 -20.52 -7.88 9.59
CA ILE A 191 -20.66 -6.54 8.99
C ILE A 191 -22.13 -6.24 8.69
N LEU A 192 -22.82 -7.17 8.03
CA LEU A 192 -24.22 -7.01 7.63
C LEU A 192 -25.18 -6.99 8.83
N LYS A 193 -24.87 -7.71 9.91
CA LYS A 193 -25.67 -7.69 11.14
C LYS A 193 -25.50 -6.37 11.90
N ARG A 194 -24.26 -5.93 12.11
CA ARG A 194 -23.92 -4.80 12.98
C ARG A 194 -24.24 -3.45 12.35
N ASN A 195 -24.16 -3.35 11.03
CA ASN A 195 -24.43 -2.11 10.32
C ASN A 195 -25.44 -2.30 9.20
N HIS A 196 -26.72 -2.10 9.51
CA HIS A 196 -27.82 -2.18 8.53
C HIS A 196 -27.64 -1.23 7.34
N TRP A 197 -26.97 -0.11 7.52
CA TRP A 197 -26.65 0.82 6.45
C TRP A 197 -25.68 0.24 5.42
N LEU A 198 -24.61 -0.41 5.88
CA LEU A 198 -23.70 -1.11 4.97
C LEU A 198 -24.43 -2.17 4.15
N ARG A 199 -25.43 -2.82 4.75
CA ARG A 199 -26.30 -3.77 4.04
C ARG A 199 -27.03 -3.15 2.84
N LEU A 200 -27.43 -1.88 2.89
CA LEU A 200 -28.01 -1.17 1.75
C LEU A 200 -26.95 -0.88 0.67
N GLY A 201 -25.72 -0.62 1.08
CA GLY A 201 -24.57 -0.44 0.18
C GLY A 201 -24.20 -1.72 -0.59
N TYR A 202 -24.55 -2.90 -0.07
CA TYR A 202 -24.27 -4.20 -0.70
C TYR A 202 -25.32 -4.61 -1.74
N ASN A 203 -26.39 -3.84 -1.96
CA ASN A 203 -27.36 -4.12 -3.01
C ASN A 203 -26.84 -3.62 -4.38
N GLY A 204 -27.14 -4.40 -5.43
CA GLY A 204 -26.78 -4.08 -6.82
C GLY A 204 -25.33 -4.44 -7.16
N ASN A 205 -24.80 -3.82 -8.20
CA ASN A 205 -23.43 -4.07 -8.64
C ASN A 205 -22.43 -3.56 -7.60
N ILE A 206 -21.68 -4.49 -7.03
CA ILE A 206 -20.56 -4.19 -6.15
C ILE A 206 -19.30 -4.43 -6.94
N LYS A 207 -18.46 -3.40 -7.00
CA LYS A 207 -17.16 -3.42 -7.63
C LYS A 207 -16.10 -3.02 -6.63
N ILE A 208 -15.13 -3.90 -6.45
CA ILE A 208 -14.05 -3.77 -5.47
C ILE A 208 -12.76 -3.41 -6.22
N LEU A 209 -12.08 -2.37 -5.78
CA LEU A 209 -10.77 -2.03 -6.32
C LEU A 209 -9.72 -3.02 -5.80
N ALA A 210 -9.05 -3.72 -6.71
CA ALA A 210 -7.96 -4.65 -6.41
C ALA A 210 -6.64 -3.88 -6.16
N LEU A 211 -6.67 -2.93 -5.21
CA LEU A 211 -5.57 -2.04 -4.90
C LEU A 211 -4.48 -2.74 -4.08
N LEU A 212 -4.89 -3.49 -3.06
CA LEU A 212 -3.96 -4.19 -2.17
C LEU A 212 -3.40 -5.43 -2.85
N PRO A 213 -2.07 -5.65 -2.82
CA PRO A 213 -1.49 -6.88 -3.36
C PRO A 213 -2.07 -8.13 -2.71
N PHE A 214 -2.37 -9.15 -3.49
CA PHE A 214 -2.95 -10.41 -2.98
C PHE A 214 -1.95 -11.30 -2.25
N PHE A 215 -0.66 -11.04 -2.37
CA PHE A 215 0.34 -11.67 -1.50
C PHE A 215 0.34 -11.11 -0.06
N HIS A 216 -0.40 -10.02 0.21
CA HIS A 216 -0.69 -9.56 1.56
C HIS A 216 -2.05 -10.07 2.02
N ILE A 217 -2.11 -10.55 3.28
CA ILE A 217 -3.34 -11.09 3.88
C ILE A 217 -4.52 -10.12 3.78
N TYR A 218 -4.28 -8.81 3.93
CA TYR A 218 -5.33 -7.80 3.82
C TYR A 218 -5.89 -7.73 2.40
N GLY A 219 -5.04 -7.78 1.37
CA GLY A 219 -5.47 -7.81 -0.03
C GLY A 219 -6.25 -9.08 -0.34
N LEU A 220 -5.72 -10.22 0.01
CA LEU A 220 -6.33 -11.52 -0.25
C LEU A 220 -7.69 -11.67 0.47
N MET A 221 -7.73 -11.39 1.76
CA MET A 221 -8.93 -11.63 2.57
C MET A 221 -10.01 -10.57 2.40
N ALA A 222 -9.65 -9.26 2.39
CA ALA A 222 -10.64 -8.19 2.28
C ALA A 222 -11.02 -7.86 0.85
N SER A 223 -10.03 -7.70 -0.04
CA SER A 223 -10.34 -7.29 -1.41
C SER A 223 -10.85 -8.44 -2.26
N TYR A 224 -10.34 -9.65 -2.05
CA TYR A 224 -10.76 -10.81 -2.83
C TYR A 224 -11.83 -11.64 -2.13
N PHE A 225 -11.48 -12.44 -1.11
CA PHE A 225 -12.41 -13.43 -0.56
C PHE A 225 -13.67 -12.83 0.04
N LEU A 226 -13.57 -11.73 0.82
CA LEU A 226 -14.71 -11.22 1.59
C LEU A 226 -15.95 -10.90 0.74
N LEU A 227 -15.79 -10.41 -0.47
CA LEU A 227 -16.89 -9.99 -1.33
C LEU A 227 -17.02 -10.83 -2.60
N CYS A 228 -15.91 -11.28 -3.21
CA CYS A 228 -15.96 -12.10 -4.41
C CYS A 228 -16.57 -13.48 -4.14
N PHE A 229 -16.48 -13.98 -2.90
CA PHE A 229 -17.23 -15.16 -2.45
C PHE A 229 -18.75 -15.07 -2.71
N PHE A 230 -19.28 -13.86 -2.76
CA PHE A 230 -20.69 -13.59 -3.08
C PHE A 230 -20.89 -13.16 -4.54
N GLY A 231 -20.03 -13.54 -5.46
CA GLY A 231 -20.14 -13.25 -6.88
C GLY A 231 -20.00 -11.77 -7.24
N ARG A 232 -19.12 -11.04 -6.55
CA ARG A 232 -18.87 -9.60 -6.79
C ARG A 232 -17.65 -9.40 -7.69
N THR A 233 -17.57 -8.21 -8.30
CA THR A 233 -16.60 -7.90 -9.34
C THR A 233 -15.35 -7.26 -8.77
N LEU A 234 -14.17 -7.79 -9.10
CA LEU A 234 -12.88 -7.12 -8.93
C LEU A 234 -12.59 -6.16 -10.08
N VAL A 235 -12.01 -5.02 -9.75
CA VAL A 235 -11.52 -4.06 -10.74
C VAL A 235 -10.02 -3.94 -10.59
N PHE A 236 -9.27 -4.33 -11.62
CA PHE A 236 -7.83 -4.28 -11.63
C PHE A 236 -7.30 -2.92 -12.07
N LEU A 237 -6.12 -2.58 -11.55
CA LEU A 237 -5.37 -1.37 -11.83
C LEU A 237 -4.15 -1.69 -12.69
N GLN A 238 -3.80 -0.81 -13.60
CA GLN A 238 -2.54 -0.90 -14.36
C GLN A 238 -1.35 -0.45 -13.51
N ASP A 239 -1.52 0.62 -12.74
CA ASP A 239 -0.53 1.12 -11.78
C ASP A 239 -1.20 1.80 -10.57
N MET A 240 -0.39 2.22 -9.58
CA MET A 240 -0.83 2.76 -8.30
C MET A 240 -0.75 4.30 -8.23
N SER A 241 -0.51 4.98 -9.35
CA SER A 241 -0.49 6.44 -9.40
C SER A 241 -1.86 7.02 -9.05
N SER A 242 -1.87 8.19 -8.42
CA SER A 242 -3.12 8.81 -7.95
C SER A 242 -4.12 9.07 -9.08
N ASP A 243 -3.64 9.39 -10.27
CA ASP A 243 -4.48 9.68 -11.43
C ASP A 243 -5.08 8.40 -12.03
N VAL A 244 -4.29 7.32 -12.12
CA VAL A 244 -4.80 6.01 -12.56
C VAL A 244 -5.83 5.48 -11.57
N VAL A 245 -5.55 5.51 -10.27
CA VAL A 245 -6.52 5.09 -9.24
C VAL A 245 -7.81 5.89 -9.36
N ARG A 246 -7.73 7.22 -9.45
CA ARG A 246 -8.89 8.10 -9.64
C ARG A 246 -9.65 7.79 -10.94
N GLY A 247 -8.91 7.65 -12.03
CA GLY A 247 -9.46 7.34 -13.36
C GLY A 247 -10.21 6.02 -13.38
N VAL A 248 -9.61 4.95 -12.83
CA VAL A 248 -10.21 3.61 -12.74
C VAL A 248 -11.44 3.63 -11.84
N VAL A 249 -11.35 4.25 -10.65
CA VAL A 249 -12.48 4.34 -9.72
C VAL A 249 -13.69 5.00 -10.39
N ASN A 250 -13.49 6.11 -11.10
CA ASN A 250 -14.57 6.83 -11.76
C ASN A 250 -15.10 6.09 -13.01
N ARG A 251 -14.21 5.57 -13.86
CA ARG A 251 -14.57 4.91 -15.12
C ARG A 251 -15.32 3.60 -14.90
N HIS A 252 -14.86 2.80 -13.94
CA HIS A 252 -15.49 1.52 -13.58
C HIS A 252 -16.64 1.66 -12.59
N GLU A 253 -16.88 2.86 -12.06
CA GLU A 253 -17.86 3.10 -10.99
C GLU A 253 -17.61 2.21 -9.76
N VAL A 254 -16.35 2.15 -9.31
CA VAL A 254 -15.94 1.37 -8.13
C VAL A 254 -16.76 1.78 -6.93
N THR A 255 -17.20 0.81 -6.13
CA THR A 255 -18.06 1.02 -4.98
C THR A 255 -17.37 0.79 -3.64
N HIS A 256 -16.34 -0.05 -3.63
CA HIS A 256 -15.62 -0.49 -2.42
C HIS A 256 -14.12 -0.33 -2.61
N ILE A 257 -13.46 0.30 -1.64
CA ILE A 257 -12.00 0.44 -1.59
C ILE A 257 -11.50 -0.04 -0.23
N PHE A 258 -10.63 -1.02 -0.24
CA PHE A 258 -9.85 -1.46 0.90
C PHE A 258 -8.40 -1.06 0.67
N ALA A 259 -7.84 -0.27 1.58
CA ALA A 259 -6.54 0.34 1.33
C ALA A 259 -5.77 0.60 2.64
N PRO A 260 -4.44 0.70 2.56
CA PRO A 260 -3.65 1.16 3.69
C PRO A 260 -3.87 2.66 3.93
N PRO A 261 -3.57 3.15 5.14
CA PRO A 261 -3.73 4.56 5.51
C PRO A 261 -3.07 5.55 4.57
N ILE A 262 -1.97 5.18 3.92
CA ILE A 262 -1.21 6.05 3.02
C ILE A 262 -2.07 6.60 1.87
N LEU A 263 -3.00 5.80 1.30
CA LEU A 263 -3.93 6.30 0.28
C LEU A 263 -4.80 7.43 0.83
N PHE A 264 -5.33 7.24 2.02
CA PHE A 264 -6.23 8.20 2.67
C PHE A 264 -5.48 9.45 3.14
N HIS A 265 -4.23 9.29 3.57
CA HIS A 265 -3.36 10.43 3.90
C HIS A 265 -3.00 11.26 2.66
N LYS A 266 -2.69 10.60 1.52
CA LYS A 266 -2.47 11.31 0.24
C LYS A 266 -3.74 12.09 -0.17
N LEU A 267 -4.91 11.47 -0.07
CA LEU A 267 -6.18 12.14 -0.34
C LEU A 267 -6.42 13.33 0.61
N TYR A 268 -6.17 13.16 1.90
CA TYR A 268 -6.27 14.23 2.90
C TYR A 268 -5.31 15.38 2.58
N LYS A 269 -4.03 15.09 2.31
CA LYS A 269 -3.03 16.10 1.95
C LYS A 269 -3.41 16.85 0.67
N GLY A 270 -3.88 16.15 -0.35
CA GLY A 270 -4.33 16.76 -1.61
C GLY A 270 -5.48 17.75 -1.40
N ILE A 271 -6.55 17.32 -0.70
CA ILE A 271 -7.71 18.19 -0.41
C ILE A 271 -7.30 19.40 0.43
N THR A 272 -6.49 19.20 1.48
CA THR A 272 -6.07 20.29 2.37
C THR A 272 -5.12 21.27 1.67
N LYS A 273 -4.24 20.79 0.78
CA LYS A 273 -3.37 21.63 -0.04
C LYS A 273 -4.21 22.52 -0.97
N THR A 274 -5.14 21.95 -1.73
CA THR A 274 -6.03 22.72 -2.59
C THR A 274 -6.84 23.75 -1.79
N LEU A 275 -7.41 23.33 -0.65
CA LEU A 275 -8.16 24.23 0.22
C LEU A 275 -7.31 25.38 0.79
N SER A 276 -6.02 25.16 1.02
CA SER A 276 -5.09 26.21 1.52
C SER A 276 -4.84 27.31 0.49
N GLN A 277 -4.96 26.98 -0.80
CA GLN A 277 -4.81 27.91 -1.92
C GLN A 277 -6.08 28.72 -2.20
N GLU A 278 -7.23 28.27 -1.65
CA GLU A 278 -8.52 28.92 -1.82
C GLU A 278 -8.67 30.20 -0.97
N SER A 279 -9.62 31.08 -1.37
CA SER A 279 -9.96 32.30 -0.65
C SER A 279 -10.39 32.00 0.80
N GLU A 280 -10.18 32.96 1.70
CA GLU A 280 -10.62 32.83 3.10
C GLU A 280 -12.13 32.57 3.20
N LYS A 281 -12.92 33.17 2.32
CA LYS A 281 -14.37 32.96 2.22
C LYS A 281 -14.70 31.51 1.87
N THR A 282 -14.01 30.90 0.90
CA THR A 282 -14.18 29.49 0.50
C THR A 282 -13.79 28.58 1.65
N ARG A 283 -12.64 28.82 2.31
CA ARG A 283 -12.20 28.03 3.47
C ARG A 283 -13.19 28.09 4.63
N LYS A 284 -13.72 29.28 4.95
CA LYS A 284 -14.77 29.44 5.99
C LYS A 284 -16.05 28.67 5.61
N LYS A 285 -16.48 28.75 4.35
CA LYS A 285 -17.64 28.00 3.82
C LYS A 285 -17.43 26.50 3.95
N PHE A 286 -16.27 25.99 3.54
CA PHE A 286 -15.90 24.58 3.65
C PHE A 286 -15.94 24.11 5.11
N ASN A 287 -15.28 24.83 6.02
CA ASN A 287 -15.22 24.47 7.44
C ASN A 287 -16.61 24.50 8.11
N THR A 288 -17.48 25.43 7.73
CA THR A 288 -18.86 25.48 8.20
C THR A 288 -19.65 24.29 7.66
N GLY A 289 -19.49 23.97 6.36
CA GLY A 289 -20.08 22.79 5.76
C GLY A 289 -19.64 21.49 6.45
N MET A 290 -18.36 21.36 6.80
CA MET A 290 -17.84 20.22 7.55
C MET A 290 -18.48 20.06 8.92
N LYS A 291 -18.68 21.16 9.67
CA LYS A 291 -19.37 21.13 10.98
C LYS A 291 -20.81 20.65 10.82
N ILE A 292 -21.54 21.18 9.83
CA ILE A 292 -22.93 20.77 9.55
C ILE A 292 -22.99 19.30 9.13
N ALA A 293 -22.14 18.88 8.19
CA ALA A 293 -22.08 17.51 7.71
C ALA A 293 -21.81 16.51 8.84
N CYS A 294 -20.84 16.80 9.71
CA CYS A 294 -20.51 15.96 10.86
C CYS A 294 -21.68 15.93 11.88
N ALA A 295 -22.34 17.06 12.15
CA ALA A 295 -23.47 17.12 13.06
C ALA A 295 -24.63 16.26 12.55
N VAL A 296 -25.00 16.40 11.27
CA VAL A 296 -26.08 15.60 10.66
C VAL A 296 -25.72 14.12 10.62
N GLN A 297 -24.46 13.75 10.28
CA GLN A 297 -24.02 12.35 10.31
C GLN A 297 -24.02 11.72 11.72
N ASN A 298 -23.92 12.52 12.78
CA ASN A 298 -24.06 12.04 14.16
C ASN A 298 -25.51 11.73 14.55
N ILE A 299 -26.47 12.45 13.99
CA ILE A 299 -27.90 12.28 14.29
C ILE A 299 -28.53 11.28 13.30
N TYR A 300 -28.36 11.55 11.99
CA TYR A 300 -28.92 10.77 10.89
C TYR A 300 -27.81 10.31 9.93
N PRO A 301 -27.06 9.23 10.24
CA PRO A 301 -25.85 8.85 9.51
C PRO A 301 -26.03 8.70 8.00
N LEU A 302 -27.08 8.03 7.53
CA LEU A 302 -27.37 7.83 6.09
C LEU A 302 -27.68 9.14 5.37
N LEU A 303 -28.63 9.90 5.93
CA LEU A 303 -29.02 11.20 5.39
C LEU A 303 -27.82 12.15 5.39
N GLY A 304 -27.05 12.14 6.46
CA GLY A 304 -25.86 12.96 6.61
C GLY A 304 -24.82 12.67 5.55
N VAL A 305 -24.54 11.41 5.23
CA VAL A 305 -23.63 11.06 4.12
C VAL A 305 -24.13 11.58 2.77
N SER A 306 -25.45 11.44 2.51
CA SER A 306 -26.04 11.93 1.26
C SER A 306 -25.98 13.45 1.16
N ILE A 307 -26.23 14.16 2.26
CA ILE A 307 -26.10 15.62 2.36
C ILE A 307 -24.64 16.04 2.17
N SER A 308 -23.70 15.35 2.83
CA SER A 308 -22.27 15.61 2.69
C SER A 308 -21.82 15.51 1.24
N LYS A 309 -22.17 14.42 0.53
CA LYS A 309 -21.83 14.25 -0.90
C LYS A 309 -22.39 15.36 -1.78
N LYS A 310 -23.58 15.90 -1.45
CA LYS A 310 -24.16 17.04 -2.17
C LYS A 310 -23.43 18.36 -1.85
N LEU A 311 -23.12 18.58 -0.58
CA LEU A 311 -22.48 19.79 -0.08
C LEU A 311 -21.04 19.92 -0.60
N PHE A 312 -20.34 18.80 -0.70
CA PHE A 312 -18.95 18.73 -1.17
C PHE A 312 -18.84 18.11 -2.56
N LYS A 313 -19.85 18.35 -3.42
CA LYS A 313 -19.91 17.75 -4.76
C LYS A 313 -18.63 17.98 -5.57
N GLU A 314 -18.10 19.20 -5.57
CA GLU A 314 -16.87 19.55 -6.31
C GLU A 314 -15.68 18.72 -5.84
N VAL A 315 -15.50 18.53 -4.52
CA VAL A 315 -14.43 17.69 -3.95
C VAL A 315 -14.65 16.21 -4.30
N ILE A 316 -15.90 15.74 -4.24
CA ILE A 316 -16.26 14.36 -4.60
C ILE A 316 -15.97 14.09 -6.08
N ASP A 317 -16.37 15.00 -6.97
CA ASP A 317 -16.15 14.85 -8.42
C ASP A 317 -14.66 14.96 -8.80
N ALA A 318 -13.87 15.74 -8.06
CA ALA A 318 -12.43 15.87 -8.23
C ALA A 318 -11.62 14.69 -7.65
N THR A 319 -12.24 13.80 -6.86
CA THR A 319 -11.58 12.67 -6.21
C THR A 319 -12.12 11.33 -6.72
N PHE A 320 -12.67 10.49 -5.85
CA PHE A 320 -13.16 9.15 -6.19
C PHE A 320 -14.60 9.12 -6.76
N GLY A 321 -15.22 10.27 -6.98
CA GLY A 321 -16.58 10.34 -7.51
C GLY A 321 -17.65 9.86 -6.51
N LYS A 322 -18.88 9.79 -6.99
CA LYS A 322 -20.07 9.50 -6.16
C LYS A 322 -20.34 8.00 -5.96
N SER A 323 -19.69 7.12 -6.73
CA SER A 323 -19.97 5.67 -6.74
C SER A 323 -19.54 4.97 -5.42
N ILE A 324 -18.55 5.52 -4.71
CA ILE A 324 -18.02 4.94 -3.47
C ILE A 324 -19.11 4.84 -2.40
N ARG A 325 -19.30 3.62 -1.89
CA ARG A 325 -20.28 3.27 -0.87
C ARG A 325 -19.64 2.84 0.44
N PHE A 326 -18.43 2.27 0.38
CA PHE A 326 -17.75 1.70 1.54
C PHE A 326 -16.25 1.69 1.35
N MET A 327 -15.51 2.12 2.38
CA MET A 327 -14.06 2.04 2.41
C MET A 327 -13.58 1.54 3.77
N ILE A 328 -12.50 0.75 3.77
CA ILE A 328 -11.81 0.33 5.00
C ILE A 328 -10.35 0.75 4.90
N SER A 329 -9.85 1.36 5.95
CA SER A 329 -8.43 1.55 6.21
C SER A 329 -7.94 0.46 7.16
N GLY A 330 -6.82 -0.19 6.83
CA GLY A 330 -6.24 -1.25 7.67
C GLY A 330 -4.75 -1.45 7.40
N GLY A 331 -4.12 -2.30 8.21
CA GLY A 331 -2.69 -2.63 8.10
C GLY A 331 -1.74 -1.63 8.76
N ALA A 332 -2.18 -0.42 9.09
CA ALA A 332 -1.42 0.57 9.86
C ALA A 332 -2.37 1.57 10.54
N HIS A 333 -1.81 2.45 11.37
CA HIS A 333 -2.58 3.53 12.01
C HIS A 333 -3.03 4.58 10.98
N ILE A 334 -4.26 5.06 11.12
CA ILE A 334 -4.81 6.17 10.33
C ILE A 334 -5.06 7.40 11.20
N ASP A 335 -4.62 8.56 10.70
CA ASP A 335 -4.79 9.85 11.37
C ASP A 335 -6.27 10.22 11.54
N LYS A 336 -6.64 10.75 12.73
CA LYS A 336 -8.01 11.14 13.04
C LYS A 336 -8.52 12.31 12.19
N ASP A 337 -7.64 13.23 11.78
CA ASP A 337 -8.01 14.36 10.93
C ASP A 337 -8.29 13.87 9.49
N ALA A 338 -7.52 12.90 8.99
CA ALA A 338 -7.81 12.23 7.72
C ALA A 338 -9.16 11.48 7.78
N LEU A 339 -9.40 10.69 8.84
CA LEU A 339 -10.70 10.02 9.06
C LEU A 339 -11.84 11.04 9.09
N LYS A 340 -11.67 12.17 9.78
CA LYS A 340 -12.68 13.22 9.94
C LYS A 340 -12.97 13.93 8.62
N LEU A 341 -11.95 14.30 7.87
CA LEU A 341 -12.13 14.96 6.57
C LEU A 341 -12.85 14.04 5.59
N ILE A 342 -12.35 12.83 5.39
CA ILE A 342 -12.87 11.88 4.40
C ILE A 342 -14.31 11.49 4.73
N ASN A 343 -14.61 11.15 6.00
CA ASN A 343 -15.97 10.88 6.42
C ASN A 343 -16.87 12.12 6.32
N GLY A 344 -16.35 13.29 6.67
CA GLY A 344 -17.09 14.55 6.66
C GLY A 344 -17.54 14.98 5.27
N ILE A 345 -16.71 14.80 4.24
CA ILE A 345 -17.08 15.09 2.84
C ILE A 345 -18.05 14.07 2.25
N GLY A 346 -18.30 12.93 2.94
CA GLY A 346 -19.31 11.97 2.56
C GLY A 346 -18.81 10.62 2.05
N TYR A 347 -17.52 10.31 2.20
CA TYR A 347 -17.01 8.98 1.96
C TYR A 347 -17.07 8.14 3.24
N PRO A 348 -17.80 7.01 3.26
CA PRO A 348 -17.88 6.15 4.44
C PRO A 348 -16.59 5.37 4.64
N LEU A 349 -15.66 5.91 5.42
CA LEU A 349 -14.38 5.29 5.75
C LEU A 349 -14.41 4.72 7.16
N PHE A 350 -14.07 3.45 7.28
CA PHE A 350 -14.03 2.67 8.52
C PHE A 350 -12.59 2.22 8.80
N ASN A 351 -12.23 2.14 10.08
CA ASN A 351 -10.94 1.64 10.51
C ASN A 351 -11.03 0.16 10.86
N GLY A 352 -10.14 -0.67 10.30
CA GLY A 352 -10.07 -2.11 10.52
C GLY A 352 -8.74 -2.55 11.11
N TYR A 353 -8.75 -3.74 11.73
CA TYR A 353 -7.58 -4.34 12.34
C TYR A 353 -7.46 -5.82 12.00
N GLY A 354 -6.20 -6.23 11.89
CA GLY A 354 -5.77 -7.60 11.71
C GLY A 354 -4.26 -7.66 11.50
N THR A 355 -3.71 -8.85 11.64
CA THR A 355 -2.29 -9.14 11.39
C THR A 355 -2.18 -10.22 10.31
N THR A 356 -0.96 -10.49 9.83
CA THR A 356 -0.79 -11.58 8.86
C THR A 356 -1.24 -12.91 9.45
N GLU A 357 -0.98 -13.13 10.72
CA GLU A 357 -1.26 -14.40 11.42
C GLU A 357 -2.76 -14.59 11.71
N THR A 358 -3.50 -13.52 11.93
CA THR A 358 -4.92 -13.59 12.38
C THR A 358 -5.93 -13.23 11.29
N ALA A 359 -5.45 -12.80 10.11
CA ALA A 359 -6.24 -12.16 9.08
C ALA A 359 -7.00 -10.92 9.61
N ILE A 360 -8.18 -10.57 9.08
CA ILE A 360 -8.92 -9.39 9.49
C ILE A 360 -9.90 -9.76 10.60
N THR A 361 -9.73 -9.20 11.77
CA THR A 361 -10.44 -9.62 12.97
C THR A 361 -11.48 -8.62 13.47
N SER A 362 -11.36 -7.34 13.11
CA SER A 362 -12.36 -6.33 13.49
C SER A 362 -12.39 -5.14 12.53
N VAL A 363 -13.53 -4.44 12.52
CA VAL A 363 -13.73 -3.14 11.85
C VAL A 363 -14.63 -2.28 12.72
N GLU A 364 -14.35 -0.98 12.81
CA GLU A 364 -15.22 -0.01 13.49
C GLU A 364 -16.53 0.21 12.70
N LEU A 365 -17.55 -0.52 13.03
CA LEU A 365 -18.81 -0.57 12.27
C LEU A 365 -19.93 0.36 12.79
N ARG A 366 -19.67 1.15 13.82
CA ARG A 366 -20.68 2.06 14.35
C ARG A 366 -21.04 3.16 13.35
N LYS A 367 -22.33 3.45 13.23
CA LYS A 367 -22.89 4.29 12.15
C LYS A 367 -22.56 5.78 12.28
N LYS A 368 -22.53 6.30 13.52
CA LYS A 368 -22.33 7.74 13.80
C LYS A 368 -20.88 8.12 13.50
N ILE A 369 -20.67 9.26 12.83
CA ILE A 369 -19.35 9.72 12.45
C ILE A 369 -18.40 9.86 13.65
N LYS A 370 -18.90 10.30 14.82
CA LYS A 370 -18.07 10.41 16.04
C LYS A 370 -17.35 9.13 16.43
N HIS A 371 -17.90 7.96 16.10
CA HIS A 371 -17.30 6.67 16.36
C HIS A 371 -16.30 6.29 15.25
N ARG A 372 -16.68 6.54 13.98
CA ARG A 372 -15.80 6.26 12.84
C ARG A 372 -14.48 7.05 12.87
N VAL A 373 -14.50 8.25 13.45
CA VAL A 373 -13.31 9.11 13.57
C VAL A 373 -12.61 9.01 14.92
N SER A 374 -13.01 8.07 15.77
CA SER A 374 -12.44 7.93 17.12
C SER A 374 -11.05 7.29 17.14
N GLY A 375 -10.65 6.64 16.04
CA GLY A 375 -9.44 5.81 15.99
C GLY A 375 -9.66 4.37 16.47
N SER A 376 -10.90 4.02 16.91
CA SER A 376 -11.25 2.64 17.25
C SER A 376 -11.14 1.71 16.04
N VAL A 377 -10.71 0.49 16.26
CA VAL A 377 -10.74 -0.62 15.28
C VAL A 377 -11.99 -1.48 15.41
N GLY A 378 -12.93 -1.07 16.28
CA GLY A 378 -14.21 -1.74 16.47
C GLY A 378 -14.20 -2.88 17.49
N ALA A 379 -15.24 -3.69 17.45
CA ALA A 379 -15.36 -4.93 18.20
C ALA A 379 -15.00 -6.12 17.30
N PRO A 380 -14.41 -7.20 17.84
CA PRO A 380 -14.07 -8.40 17.07
C PRO A 380 -15.29 -8.97 16.36
N PHE A 381 -15.11 -9.56 15.18
CA PHE A 381 -16.18 -10.21 14.43
C PHE A 381 -16.74 -11.41 15.19
N ASP A 382 -17.95 -11.85 14.80
CA ASP A 382 -18.58 -13.03 15.40
C ASP A 382 -17.65 -14.26 15.21
N GLY A 383 -17.40 -15.01 16.28
CA GLY A 383 -16.46 -16.14 16.28
C GLY A 383 -15.00 -15.79 16.54
N ILE A 384 -14.70 -14.51 16.78
CA ILE A 384 -13.37 -14.03 17.17
C ILE A 384 -13.44 -13.44 18.57
N THR A 385 -12.52 -13.83 19.44
CA THR A 385 -12.39 -13.32 20.80
C THR A 385 -11.07 -12.59 20.97
N TYR A 386 -11.15 -11.41 21.61
CA TYR A 386 -10.00 -10.62 22.03
C TYR A 386 -9.82 -10.75 23.53
N SER A 387 -8.61 -11.01 23.96
CA SER A 387 -8.16 -10.93 25.35
C SER A 387 -6.86 -10.14 25.44
N VAL A 388 -6.51 -9.73 26.64
CA VAL A 388 -5.27 -9.01 26.90
C VAL A 388 -4.38 -9.92 27.74
N SER A 389 -3.13 -10.07 27.36
CA SER A 389 -2.12 -10.82 28.12
C SER A 389 -1.70 -10.05 29.38
N ASP A 390 -0.97 -10.71 30.28
CA ASP A 390 -0.37 -10.06 31.45
C ASP A 390 0.60 -8.94 31.08
N GLU A 391 1.09 -8.93 29.85
CA GLU A 391 1.98 -7.92 29.29
C GLU A 391 1.26 -6.80 28.51
N ASN A 392 -0.06 -6.67 28.70
CA ASN A 392 -0.93 -5.71 28.01
C ASN A 392 -0.95 -5.82 26.48
N THR A 393 -0.62 -6.99 25.92
CA THR A 393 -0.69 -7.21 24.46
C THR A 393 -1.97 -7.95 24.09
N LEU A 394 -2.46 -7.67 22.88
CA LEU A 394 -3.66 -8.27 22.33
C LEU A 394 -3.42 -9.75 21.98
N GLN A 395 -4.28 -10.59 22.51
CA GLN A 395 -4.41 -12.00 22.14
C GLN A 395 -5.68 -12.20 21.32
N VAL A 396 -5.58 -12.94 20.22
CA VAL A 396 -6.67 -13.21 19.28
C VAL A 396 -6.91 -14.70 19.19
N THR A 397 -8.13 -15.11 19.52
CA THR A 397 -8.62 -16.49 19.37
C THR A 397 -9.74 -16.50 18.34
N GLY A 398 -9.65 -17.33 17.30
CA GLY A 398 -10.69 -17.40 16.29
C GLY A 398 -10.36 -18.30 15.11
N SER A 399 -11.37 -18.62 14.31
CA SER A 399 -11.23 -19.50 13.14
C SER A 399 -10.43 -18.86 12.00
N THR A 400 -10.22 -17.54 12.04
CA THR A 400 -9.46 -16.81 11.01
C THR A 400 -7.94 -16.92 11.18
N ASN A 401 -7.48 -17.42 12.33
CA ASN A 401 -6.06 -17.60 12.60
C ASN A 401 -5.42 -18.56 11.58
N CYS A 402 -4.17 -18.29 11.19
CA CYS A 402 -3.38 -19.23 10.40
C CYS A 402 -3.23 -20.55 11.18
N LYS A 403 -3.01 -21.62 10.45
CA LYS A 403 -2.92 -22.98 11.04
C LYS A 403 -1.49 -23.35 11.38
N LYS A 404 -0.51 -22.67 10.78
CA LYS A 404 0.91 -22.91 10.95
C LYS A 404 1.70 -21.63 10.71
N ILE A 405 2.73 -21.41 11.49
CA ILE A 405 3.73 -20.38 11.27
C ILE A 405 5.09 -21.08 11.08
N ILE A 406 5.70 -20.88 9.92
CA ILE A 406 7.02 -21.39 9.60
C ILE A 406 8.00 -20.23 9.71
N SER A 407 9.00 -20.36 10.56
CA SER A 407 10.11 -19.42 10.70
C SER A 407 11.43 -20.10 10.31
N PHE A 408 12.51 -19.33 10.23
CA PHE A 408 13.84 -19.92 10.01
C PHE A 408 14.28 -20.83 11.16
N ASN A 409 13.75 -20.61 12.38
CA ASN A 409 14.11 -21.33 13.58
C ASN A 409 13.22 -22.54 13.89
N GLY A 410 12.11 -22.75 13.16
CA GLY A 410 11.18 -23.84 13.38
C GLY A 410 9.75 -23.54 12.95
N GLU A 411 8.83 -24.38 13.35
CA GLU A 411 7.42 -24.29 13.05
C GLU A 411 6.60 -24.21 14.35
N ASP A 412 5.53 -23.41 14.32
CA ASP A 412 4.54 -23.32 15.38
C ASP A 412 3.16 -23.67 14.82
N THR A 413 2.52 -24.66 15.42
CA THR A 413 1.21 -25.18 15.02
C THR A 413 0.15 -25.05 16.11
N ASP A 414 0.52 -24.62 17.33
CA ASP A 414 -0.44 -24.33 18.40
C ASP A 414 -0.87 -22.88 18.35
N LEU A 415 -1.73 -22.56 17.38
CA LEU A 415 -2.16 -21.21 17.03
C LEU A 415 -3.65 -20.96 17.35
N ALA A 416 -4.20 -21.72 18.29
CA ALA A 416 -5.57 -21.47 18.77
C ALA A 416 -5.73 -20.04 19.32
N CYS A 417 -4.68 -19.54 20.01
CA CYS A 417 -4.59 -18.17 20.51
C CYS A 417 -3.28 -17.54 20.05
N ILE A 418 -3.36 -16.45 19.28
CA ILE A 418 -2.20 -15.73 18.74
C ILE A 418 -1.99 -14.43 19.51
N CYS A 419 -0.80 -14.27 20.09
CA CYS A 419 -0.36 -13.00 20.66
C CYS A 419 0.20 -12.09 19.55
N THR A 420 -0.44 -10.92 19.35
CA THR A 420 -0.10 -10.01 18.25
C THR A 420 1.06 -9.06 18.58
N ASN A 421 1.48 -8.98 19.83
CA ASN A 421 2.39 -7.96 20.36
C ASN A 421 1.89 -6.51 20.20
N ASP A 422 0.63 -6.31 19.80
CA ASP A 422 0.03 -4.99 19.75
C ASP A 422 -0.56 -4.62 21.12
N ILE A 423 -0.19 -3.43 21.62
CA ILE A 423 -0.72 -2.87 22.86
C ILE A 423 -2.08 -2.28 22.57
N VAL A 424 -3.05 -2.62 23.39
CA VAL A 424 -4.44 -2.28 23.14
C VAL A 424 -5.15 -1.74 24.37
N ARG A 425 -6.17 -0.94 24.12
CA ARG A 425 -7.13 -0.50 25.12
C ARG A 425 -8.55 -0.82 24.67
N SER A 426 -9.36 -1.30 25.58
CA SER A 426 -10.80 -1.53 25.35
C SER A 426 -11.65 -0.47 26.05
N GLN A 427 -12.66 0.02 25.35
CA GLN A 427 -13.66 0.92 25.90
C GLN A 427 -15.08 0.54 25.39
N ASN A 428 -15.94 0.13 26.29
CA ASN A 428 -17.31 -0.31 25.97
C ASN A 428 -17.36 -1.39 24.86
N GLY A 429 -16.44 -2.37 24.92
CA GLY A 429 -16.34 -3.47 23.96
C GLY A 429 -15.76 -3.09 22.59
N HIS A 430 -15.25 -1.86 22.44
CA HIS A 430 -14.53 -1.40 21.24
C HIS A 430 -13.06 -1.24 21.56
N TRP A 431 -12.21 -1.62 20.63
CA TRP A 431 -10.79 -1.72 20.81
C TRP A 431 -10.04 -0.59 20.10
N PHE A 432 -8.92 -0.20 20.68
CA PHE A 432 -7.99 0.82 20.17
C PHE A 432 -6.59 0.22 20.21
N VAL A 433 -5.85 0.33 19.13
CA VAL A 433 -4.43 -0.05 19.07
C VAL A 433 -3.61 1.17 19.42
N GLU A 434 -2.77 1.05 20.44
CA GLU A 434 -1.97 2.15 21.00
C GLU A 434 -0.49 2.07 20.58
N GLY A 435 -0.02 0.90 20.14
CA GLY A 435 1.35 0.72 19.66
C GLY A 435 1.74 -0.75 19.60
N ARG A 436 3.03 -1.02 19.41
CA ARG A 436 3.62 -2.36 19.46
C ARG A 436 4.60 -2.47 20.60
N ARG A 437 4.58 -3.61 21.28
CA ARG A 437 5.47 -3.88 22.42
C ARG A 437 6.95 -3.80 22.03
N ASN A 438 7.31 -4.34 20.88
CA ASN A 438 8.70 -4.34 20.39
C ASN A 438 9.21 -2.95 19.99
N ASP A 439 8.32 -1.97 19.86
CA ASP A 439 8.64 -0.58 19.54
C ASP A 439 8.64 0.31 20.79
N LEU A 440 8.46 -0.25 22.01
CA LEU A 440 8.46 0.55 23.23
C LEU A 440 9.86 1.06 23.55
N PHE A 441 9.94 2.33 23.88
CA PHE A 441 11.09 2.97 24.49
C PHE A 441 10.93 2.98 26.02
N ILE A 442 11.98 2.64 26.74
CA ILE A 442 11.98 2.74 28.21
C ILE A 442 12.48 4.12 28.58
N GLY A 443 11.59 4.96 29.09
CA GLY A 443 11.93 6.31 29.58
C GLY A 443 12.89 6.27 30.78
N GLU A 444 13.50 7.41 31.09
CA GLU A 444 14.45 7.54 32.23
C GLU A 444 13.82 7.16 33.58
N ASN A 445 12.51 7.29 33.70
CA ASN A 445 11.76 6.91 34.90
C ASN A 445 11.29 5.45 34.92
N GLY A 446 11.72 4.63 33.94
CA GLY A 446 11.30 3.24 33.79
C GLY A 446 9.90 3.08 33.19
N GLU A 447 9.29 4.14 32.65
CA GLU A 447 8.00 4.08 31.99
C GLU A 447 8.14 3.57 30.56
N ASN A 448 7.19 2.74 30.15
CA ASN A 448 7.10 2.24 28.77
C ASN A 448 6.43 3.30 27.89
N ILE A 449 7.18 3.88 26.97
CA ILE A 449 6.73 4.93 26.05
C ILE A 449 6.57 4.32 24.66
N SER A 450 5.36 4.42 24.10
CA SER A 450 5.12 4.02 22.71
C SER A 450 5.43 5.20 21.77
N PRO A 451 6.45 5.08 20.89
CA PRO A 451 6.71 6.09 19.87
C PRO A 451 5.53 6.36 18.95
N ASP A 452 4.65 5.35 18.72
CA ASP A 452 3.44 5.51 17.91
C ASP A 452 2.45 6.49 18.55
N VAL A 453 2.32 6.52 19.88
CA VAL A 453 1.44 7.47 20.57
C VAL A 453 1.92 8.90 20.33
N ILE A 454 3.20 9.16 20.48
CA ILE A 454 3.79 10.47 20.23
C ILE A 454 3.63 10.84 18.74
N GLN A 455 3.99 9.92 17.84
CA GLN A 455 3.93 10.15 16.40
C GLN A 455 2.51 10.47 15.92
N ASN A 456 1.49 9.84 16.50
CA ASN A 456 0.09 10.04 16.14
C ASN A 456 -0.49 11.39 16.63
N GLU A 457 0.11 11.99 17.64
CA GLU A 457 -0.32 13.29 18.17
C GLU A 457 0.45 14.46 17.54
N LEU A 458 1.61 14.18 16.89
CA LEU A 458 2.40 15.21 16.22
C LEU A 458 1.74 15.69 14.93
N LYS A 459 1.74 17.01 14.73
CA LYS A 459 1.26 17.67 13.51
C LYS A 459 2.43 18.06 12.62
N VAL A 460 2.89 17.14 11.80
CA VAL A 460 3.91 17.38 10.79
C VAL A 460 3.24 17.70 9.46
N LYS A 461 3.57 18.86 8.87
CA LYS A 461 2.86 19.39 7.67
C LYS A 461 3.64 19.24 6.39
N ASN A 462 4.93 19.53 6.43
CA ASN A 462 5.77 19.71 5.23
C ASN A 462 6.76 18.58 5.03
N ALA A 463 7.14 17.84 6.09
CA ALA A 463 7.99 16.66 5.92
C ALA A 463 7.28 15.60 5.03
N ASN A 464 8.04 14.99 4.13
CA ASN A 464 7.53 13.90 3.28
C ASN A 464 7.13 12.70 4.11
N ASN A 465 8.03 12.30 4.99
CA ASN A 465 7.85 11.24 5.96
C ASN A 465 8.43 11.66 7.32
N PHE A 466 7.98 11.02 8.38
CA PHE A 466 8.57 11.19 9.70
C PHE A 466 8.37 9.95 10.57
N SER A 467 9.25 9.76 11.52
CA SER A 467 9.17 8.67 12.49
C SER A 467 9.74 9.07 13.84
N VAL A 468 9.11 8.61 14.92
CA VAL A 468 9.64 8.68 16.27
C VAL A 468 10.27 7.33 16.58
N LEU A 469 11.56 7.31 16.93
CA LEU A 469 12.31 6.07 17.17
C LEU A 469 13.46 6.31 18.15
N ASP A 470 14.03 5.24 18.65
CA ASP A 470 15.22 5.28 19.48
C ASP A 470 16.47 5.46 18.59
N VAL A 471 17.19 6.56 18.77
CA VAL A 471 18.50 6.80 18.14
C VAL A 471 19.52 6.93 19.26
N ASP A 472 20.45 6.01 19.33
CA ASP A 472 21.53 5.97 20.35
C ASP A 472 21.01 6.04 21.80
N GLY A 473 19.96 5.31 22.14
CA GLY A 473 19.37 5.28 23.47
C GLY A 473 18.54 6.52 23.81
N LYS A 474 18.17 7.34 22.81
CA LYS A 474 17.34 8.53 22.99
C LYS A 474 16.15 8.50 22.05
N LEU A 475 14.97 8.70 22.62
CA LEU A 475 13.77 8.85 21.80
C LEU A 475 13.88 10.13 20.97
N SER A 476 13.88 9.96 19.66
CA SER A 476 14.19 11.01 18.70
C SER A 476 13.14 11.09 17.59
N LEU A 477 12.92 12.28 17.07
CA LEU A 477 12.06 12.51 15.90
C LEU A 477 12.95 12.67 14.66
N VAL A 478 12.72 11.83 13.64
CA VAL A 478 13.36 11.93 12.33
C VAL A 478 12.37 12.48 11.32
N LEU A 479 12.76 13.54 10.60
CA LEU A 479 11.97 14.24 9.60
C LEU A 479 12.68 14.12 8.24
N GLU A 480 11.97 13.61 7.23
CA GLU A 480 12.43 13.53 5.84
C GLU A 480 11.92 14.72 5.04
N TYR A 481 12.83 15.42 4.37
CA TYR A 481 12.50 16.51 3.45
C TYR A 481 13.19 16.29 2.10
N ASN A 482 12.57 16.69 1.01
CA ASN A 482 13.22 16.71 -0.30
C ASN A 482 14.39 17.69 -0.31
N GLU A 483 15.40 17.45 -1.16
CA GLU A 483 16.57 18.32 -1.31
C GLU A 483 16.21 19.77 -1.63
N ALA A 484 15.18 19.99 -2.46
CA ALA A 484 14.69 21.29 -2.84
C ALA A 484 13.92 22.06 -1.74
N PHE A 485 13.71 21.46 -0.55
CA PHE A 485 12.87 22.10 0.48
C PHE A 485 13.65 23.19 1.22
N PRO A 486 13.15 24.45 1.27
CA PRO A 486 13.89 25.56 1.86
C PRO A 486 14.14 25.39 3.37
N ASP A 487 15.37 25.60 3.81
CA ASP A 487 15.79 25.45 5.22
C ASP A 487 14.97 26.34 6.16
N LEU A 488 14.60 27.54 5.74
CA LEU A 488 13.78 28.45 6.55
C LEU A 488 12.39 27.87 6.86
N VAL A 489 11.81 27.11 5.92
CA VAL A 489 10.50 26.46 6.13
C VAL A 489 10.65 25.29 7.09
N ILE A 490 11.74 24.53 6.97
CA ILE A 490 12.09 23.44 7.91
C ILE A 490 12.25 24.01 9.33
N GLN A 491 12.98 25.11 9.48
CA GLN A 491 13.18 25.76 10.78
C GLN A 491 11.86 26.19 11.43
N LYS A 492 10.96 26.79 10.64
CA LYS A 492 9.62 27.19 11.14
C LYS A 492 8.77 25.97 11.53
N GLU A 493 8.85 24.89 10.77
CA GLU A 493 8.11 23.68 11.09
C GLU A 493 8.65 23.00 12.34
N VAL A 494 9.97 22.86 12.46
CA VAL A 494 10.59 22.27 13.68
C VAL A 494 10.29 23.10 14.91
N ALA A 495 10.26 24.44 14.82
CA ALA A 495 9.84 25.30 15.93
C ALA A 495 8.39 25.00 16.36
N ALA A 496 7.48 24.85 15.41
CA ALA A 496 6.08 24.48 15.67
C ALA A 496 5.97 23.06 16.27
N ILE A 497 6.75 22.10 15.77
CA ILE A 497 6.81 20.73 16.30
C ILE A 497 7.36 20.75 17.75
N LYS A 498 8.44 21.47 18.03
CA LYS A 498 8.98 21.61 19.39
C LYS A 498 7.93 22.18 20.36
N GLN A 499 7.12 23.12 19.91
CA GLN A 499 6.01 23.65 20.72
C GLN A 499 4.90 22.59 20.91
N SER A 500 4.56 21.83 19.88
CA SER A 500 3.55 20.76 19.95
C SER A 500 4.00 19.62 20.87
N LEU A 501 5.27 19.23 20.85
CA LEU A 501 5.82 18.18 21.71
C LEU A 501 5.60 18.49 23.22
N ARG A 502 5.63 19.76 23.61
CA ARG A 502 5.37 20.16 25.01
C ARG A 502 3.94 19.91 25.48
N SER A 503 2.99 19.80 24.55
CA SER A 503 1.57 19.54 24.84
C SER A 503 1.18 18.06 24.72
N VAL A 504 2.08 17.21 24.25
CA VAL A 504 1.88 15.77 24.07
C VAL A 504 2.34 15.06 25.34
N HIS A 505 1.53 14.12 25.83
CA HIS A 505 1.95 13.23 26.91
C HIS A 505 3.20 12.46 26.44
N TYR A 506 4.23 12.38 27.24
CA TYR A 506 5.56 11.86 26.85
C TYR A 506 6.32 12.67 25.77
N GLY A 507 5.80 13.79 25.29
CA GLY A 507 6.48 14.61 24.28
C GLY A 507 7.82 15.17 24.74
N LEU A 508 7.99 15.38 26.06
CA LEU A 508 9.25 15.81 26.67
C LEU A 508 10.36 14.75 26.60
N GLU A 509 10.00 13.49 26.41
CA GLU A 509 10.93 12.37 26.24
C GLU A 509 11.62 12.37 24.87
N VAL A 510 11.06 13.08 23.87
CA VAL A 510 11.73 13.27 22.58
C VAL A 510 12.89 14.25 22.77
N ARG A 511 14.10 13.71 22.81
CA ARG A 511 15.32 14.45 23.16
C ARG A 511 15.95 15.17 21.98
N ASP A 512 15.94 14.51 20.83
CA ASP A 512 16.60 15.00 19.63
C ASP A 512 15.64 15.04 18.43
N ILE A 513 15.86 16.00 17.53
CA ILE A 513 15.20 16.08 16.25
C ILE A 513 16.29 15.99 15.18
N TYR A 514 16.12 15.03 14.28
CA TYR A 514 16.99 14.81 13.13
C TYR A 514 16.29 15.16 11.84
N ILE A 515 17.05 15.71 10.92
CA ILE A 515 16.62 15.99 9.55
C ILE A 515 17.41 15.08 8.62
N THR A 516 16.74 14.55 7.62
CA THR A 516 17.38 13.81 6.55
C THR A 516 16.85 14.25 5.20
N ARG A 517 17.71 14.21 4.19
CA ARG A 517 17.36 14.35 2.77
C ARG A 517 17.23 12.97 2.09
N ASP A 518 17.72 11.94 2.76
CA ASP A 518 17.62 10.55 2.29
C ASP A 518 16.22 10.00 2.57
N LYS A 519 15.71 9.13 1.70
CA LYS A 519 14.38 8.50 1.88
C LYS A 519 14.40 7.53 3.09
N ILE A 520 13.50 7.74 4.04
CA ILE A 520 13.31 6.87 5.23
C ILE A 520 12.23 5.81 5.03
N ALA A 521 11.49 5.88 3.92
CA ALA A 521 10.49 4.89 3.53
C ALA A 521 10.60 4.59 2.04
N ASN A 522 10.33 3.34 1.66
CA ASN A 522 10.14 3.00 0.26
C ASN A 522 8.82 3.61 -0.23
N ASP A 523 8.76 4.05 -1.49
CA ASP A 523 7.58 4.71 -2.09
C ASP A 523 6.30 3.85 -2.01
N ASN A 524 6.46 2.53 -1.89
CA ASN A 524 5.38 1.55 -1.76
C ASN A 524 5.21 1.00 -0.34
N ALA A 525 5.97 1.50 0.64
CA ALA A 525 5.89 1.00 2.00
C ALA A 525 4.58 1.44 2.67
N VAL A 526 3.82 0.49 3.17
CA VAL A 526 2.58 0.73 3.91
C VAL A 526 2.85 1.41 5.26
N LYS A 527 4.03 1.16 5.84
CA LYS A 527 4.49 1.72 7.13
C LYS A 527 6.01 1.85 7.13
N ILE A 528 6.53 2.90 7.78
CA ILE A 528 7.96 3.01 8.08
C ILE A 528 8.31 2.00 9.16
N SER A 529 9.16 1.04 8.84
CA SER A 529 9.71 0.10 9.83
C SER A 529 10.85 0.79 10.58
N ARG A 530 10.67 1.03 11.88
CA ARG A 530 11.70 1.65 12.74
C ARG A 530 12.99 0.82 12.76
N ALA A 531 12.86 -0.49 12.87
CA ALA A 531 13.99 -1.40 12.84
C ALA A 531 14.77 -1.32 11.51
N ASN A 532 14.05 -1.23 10.37
CA ASN A 532 14.69 -1.06 9.08
C ASN A 532 15.35 0.31 8.93
N LEU A 533 14.70 1.37 9.42
CA LEU A 533 15.26 2.72 9.41
C LEU A 533 16.55 2.79 10.23
N LEU A 534 16.56 2.23 11.44
CA LEU A 534 17.78 2.13 12.27
C LEU A 534 18.89 1.35 11.56
N LYS A 535 18.55 0.26 10.89
CA LYS A 535 19.50 -0.50 10.08
C LYS A 535 20.07 0.34 8.93
N MET A 536 19.22 1.06 8.19
CA MET A 536 19.65 1.95 7.10
C MET A 536 20.56 3.07 7.60
N VAL A 537 20.29 3.61 8.78
CA VAL A 537 21.16 4.60 9.44
C VAL A 537 22.50 3.95 9.80
N GLY A 538 22.50 2.78 10.43
CA GLY A 538 23.73 2.04 10.79
C GLY A 538 24.57 1.62 9.56
N GLU A 539 23.92 1.33 8.43
CA GLU A 539 24.58 1.03 7.14
C GLU A 539 25.02 2.28 6.37
N GLY A 540 24.75 3.49 6.88
CA GLY A 540 25.08 4.76 6.23
C GLY A 540 24.24 5.10 4.99
N LYS A 541 23.15 4.35 4.74
CA LYS A 541 22.18 4.59 3.65
C LYS A 541 21.26 5.76 3.91
N VAL A 542 21.01 6.08 5.18
CA VAL A 542 20.28 7.25 5.62
C VAL A 542 21.17 8.06 6.56
N ARG A 543 21.46 9.28 6.18
CA ARG A 543 22.30 10.19 6.96
C ARG A 543 21.40 11.10 7.79
N LEU A 544 21.51 11.01 9.08
CA LEU A 544 20.79 11.84 10.01
C LEU A 544 21.63 13.06 10.39
N GLN A 545 21.09 14.26 10.18
CA GLN A 545 21.67 15.51 10.63
C GLN A 545 20.86 16.02 11.81
N LYS A 546 21.52 16.23 12.96
CA LYS A 546 20.85 16.79 14.14
C LYS A 546 20.39 18.21 13.85
N TYR A 547 19.16 18.55 14.24
CA TYR A 547 18.58 19.86 13.93
C TYR A 547 19.40 21.05 14.49
N ASP A 548 20.01 20.92 15.68
CA ASP A 548 20.80 21.98 16.27
C ASP A 548 22.05 22.30 15.43
N ASP A 549 22.65 21.30 14.76
CA ASP A 549 23.75 21.49 13.80
C ASP A 549 23.25 22.08 12.48
N PHE A 550 22.03 21.71 12.06
CA PHE A 550 21.37 22.23 10.85
C PHE A 550 20.98 23.70 10.99
N SER A 551 20.59 24.15 12.19
CA SER A 551 20.16 25.52 12.44
C SER A 551 21.28 26.55 12.58
N GLY A 552 22.53 26.14 12.49
CA GLY A 552 23.69 27.02 12.58
C GLY A 552 24.03 27.52 13.99
N ASN A 553 23.38 27.00 15.03
CA ASN A 553 23.73 27.31 16.44
C ASN A 553 24.91 26.43 16.89
N LYS A 554 26.07 26.61 16.30
CA LYS A 554 27.32 26.05 16.85
C LYS A 554 27.64 26.81 18.13
N LYS A 555 27.57 26.17 19.30
CA LYS A 555 28.30 26.60 20.48
C LYS A 555 29.79 26.49 20.14
N GLU A 556 30.49 27.62 20.10
CA GLU A 556 31.94 27.66 20.03
C GLU A 556 32.52 26.93 21.25
N GLU A 557 33.10 25.77 21.05
CA GLU A 557 34.06 25.19 21.99
C GLU A 557 35.43 25.87 21.76
N PRO A 558 36.20 26.23 22.82
CA PRO A 558 37.44 26.98 22.68
C PRO A 558 38.52 26.16 22.01
N ARG A 559 39.02 26.65 20.89
CA ARG A 559 40.16 26.09 20.17
C ARG A 559 41.43 26.18 21.01
N ALA A 560 42.02 25.03 21.29
CA ALA A 560 43.41 24.93 21.73
C ALA A 560 44.34 25.20 20.54
N ASN A 561 45.32 26.07 20.75
CA ASN A 561 46.36 26.48 19.82
C ASN A 561 47.20 25.35 19.29
N GLN A 562 47.47 25.35 17.99
CA GLN A 562 48.75 24.91 17.40
C GLN A 562 49.06 25.62 16.07
N PRO A 563 50.31 25.67 15.62
CA PRO A 563 50.87 26.89 15.04
C PRO A 563 50.96 26.89 13.51
N THR A 564 51.06 28.13 13.03
CA THR A 564 51.41 28.61 11.68
C THR A 564 52.55 27.89 10.99
N SER A 565 52.42 27.63 9.68
CA SER A 565 53.50 27.74 8.72
C SER A 565 52.96 28.27 7.38
N GLU A 566 53.77 29.19 6.85
CA GLU A 566 53.54 30.14 5.76
C GLU A 566 53.62 29.56 4.35
N GLN A 567 53.04 30.36 3.46
CA GLN A 567 53.49 30.67 2.08
C GLN A 567 53.29 29.57 1.00
N SER A 568 52.68 29.84 -0.13
CA SER A 568 53.06 30.89 -1.09
C SER A 568 52.00 31.08 -2.18
N ARG A 569 51.82 32.29 -2.61
CA ARG A 569 51.14 32.75 -3.83
C ARG A 569 51.85 32.20 -5.09
N THR A 570 51.11 31.93 -6.13
CA THR A 570 51.49 32.45 -7.47
C THR A 570 50.30 32.53 -8.43
N THR A 571 50.32 33.56 -9.16
CA THR A 571 49.45 34.21 -10.13
C THR A 571 49.44 33.52 -11.50
N SER A 572 48.28 33.63 -12.17
CA SER A 572 48.04 33.89 -13.61
C SER A 572 48.69 33.00 -14.71
N THR A 573 47.91 32.57 -15.69
CA THR A 573 47.92 33.22 -17.02
C THR A 573 46.88 32.55 -17.92
N GLN A 574 46.06 33.38 -18.59
CA GLN A 574 45.27 33.03 -19.77
C GLN A 574 46.13 32.54 -20.90
N THR A 575 45.71 31.47 -21.55
CA THR A 575 46.11 31.24 -22.95
C THR A 575 44.93 30.63 -23.70
N ALA A 576 44.47 31.34 -24.68
CA ALA A 576 43.55 30.88 -25.68
C ALA A 576 44.21 29.82 -26.56
N LEU A 577 43.53 28.74 -26.80
CA LEU A 577 43.88 27.78 -27.87
C LEU A 577 42.59 27.39 -28.61
N THR A 578 42.62 27.73 -29.87
CA THR A 578 41.75 27.29 -30.95
C THR A 578 41.70 25.76 -31.02
N ILE A 579 40.52 25.17 -31.04
CA ILE A 579 40.32 23.77 -31.31
C ILE A 579 39.35 23.63 -32.50
N GLU A 580 39.82 22.86 -33.48
CA GLU A 580 39.05 22.38 -34.62
C GLU A 580 37.94 21.41 -34.21
N PRO A 581 36.84 21.27 -34.98
CA PRO A 581 35.64 20.52 -34.59
C PRO A 581 35.91 19.01 -34.68
N SER A 582 35.75 18.30 -33.57
CA SER A 582 35.73 16.85 -33.51
C SER A 582 34.38 16.39 -32.96
N ALA A 583 33.95 15.22 -33.33
CA ALA A 583 32.69 14.48 -33.14
C ALA A 583 31.92 14.56 -31.77
N SER A 584 32.16 15.59 -30.96
CA SER A 584 31.49 15.83 -29.66
C SER A 584 30.29 16.78 -29.78
N ASP A 585 30.12 17.54 -30.85
CA ASP A 585 29.09 18.57 -30.98
C ASP A 585 27.68 18.00 -31.20
N ASP A 586 27.57 16.85 -31.88
CA ASP A 586 26.25 16.24 -32.15
C ASP A 586 25.60 15.64 -30.87
N THR A 587 26.42 15.21 -29.93
CA THR A 587 25.94 14.63 -28.65
C THR A 587 25.39 15.70 -27.71
N GLU A 588 26.09 16.83 -27.58
CA GLU A 588 25.62 17.97 -26.78
C GLU A 588 24.36 18.64 -27.38
N ALA A 589 24.30 18.74 -28.72
CA ALA A 589 23.15 19.29 -29.42
C ALA A 589 21.90 18.43 -29.22
N SER A 590 22.00 17.10 -29.24
CA SER A 590 20.84 16.20 -29.03
C SER A 590 20.36 16.20 -27.58
N VAL A 591 21.25 16.24 -26.59
CA VAL A 591 20.88 16.40 -25.16
C VAL A 591 20.14 17.73 -24.94
N LEU A 592 20.66 18.82 -25.52
CA LEU A 592 20.02 20.14 -25.40
C LEU A 592 18.62 20.16 -26.03
N MET A 593 18.43 19.48 -27.15
CA MET A 593 17.15 19.38 -27.82
C MET A 593 16.12 18.60 -27.00
N VAL A 594 16.51 17.46 -26.44
CA VAL A 594 15.65 16.68 -25.52
C VAL A 594 15.31 17.50 -24.28
N LYS A 595 16.29 18.21 -23.70
CA LYS A 595 16.09 19.08 -22.54
C LYS A 595 15.04 20.19 -22.82
N GLN A 596 15.10 20.82 -23.99
CA GLN A 596 14.11 21.81 -24.42
C GLN A 596 12.70 21.21 -24.59
N MET A 597 12.60 19.93 -24.97
CA MET A 597 11.31 19.24 -25.04
C MET A 597 10.73 18.97 -23.65
N PHE A 598 11.59 18.61 -22.70
CA PHE A 598 11.19 18.52 -21.27
C PHE A 598 10.65 19.88 -20.77
N GLN A 599 11.36 20.98 -21.04
CA GLN A 599 10.93 22.32 -20.64
C GLN A 599 9.57 22.69 -21.26
N ARG A 600 9.36 22.37 -22.54
CA ARG A 600 8.06 22.61 -23.21
C ARG A 600 6.94 21.76 -22.63
N ALA A 601 7.18 20.49 -22.41
CA ALA A 601 6.16 19.58 -21.86
C ALA A 601 5.75 19.98 -20.42
N LEU A 602 6.68 20.56 -19.65
CA LEU A 602 6.45 21.01 -18.29
C LEU A 602 6.00 22.47 -18.16
N ASP A 603 5.87 23.17 -19.30
CA ASP A 603 5.56 24.61 -19.36
C ASP A 603 6.46 25.45 -18.43
N THR A 604 7.78 25.20 -18.47
CA THR A 604 8.78 25.89 -17.65
C THR A 604 9.91 26.47 -18.47
N THR A 605 10.47 27.58 -18.00
CA THR A 605 11.70 28.19 -18.55
C THR A 605 12.91 27.94 -17.66
N ASP A 606 12.72 27.25 -16.53
CA ASP A 606 13.80 26.94 -15.58
C ASP A 606 14.79 25.94 -16.22
N ASP A 607 16.04 26.03 -15.80
CA ASP A 607 17.06 25.09 -16.23
C ASP A 607 16.81 23.72 -15.61
N ILE A 608 16.76 22.67 -16.44
CA ILE A 608 16.47 21.30 -16.01
C ILE A 608 17.78 20.52 -15.89
N ASP A 609 18.02 19.89 -14.76
CA ASP A 609 19.09 18.91 -14.62
C ASP A 609 18.81 17.72 -15.53
N VAL A 610 19.79 17.34 -16.36
CA VAL A 610 19.64 16.26 -17.35
C VAL A 610 19.44 14.88 -16.72
N SER A 611 19.78 14.70 -15.45
CA SER A 611 19.56 13.50 -14.66
C SER A 611 18.26 13.53 -13.84
N ALA A 612 17.54 14.66 -13.82
CA ALA A 612 16.30 14.80 -13.07
C ALA A 612 15.18 13.94 -13.68
N ASN A 613 14.44 13.24 -12.83
CA ASN A 613 13.31 12.40 -13.23
C ASN A 613 12.09 13.26 -13.54
N PHE A 614 11.48 13.05 -14.72
CA PHE A 614 10.35 13.82 -15.23
C PHE A 614 9.17 13.92 -14.26
N PHE A 615 8.84 12.81 -13.59
CA PHE A 615 7.70 12.73 -12.68
C PHE A 615 8.04 13.13 -11.25
N PHE A 616 9.21 12.69 -10.78
CA PHE A 616 9.57 12.79 -9.36
C PHE A 616 10.28 14.09 -9.02
N ASP A 617 11.19 14.53 -9.88
CA ASP A 617 12.02 15.70 -9.61
C ASP A 617 11.46 16.96 -10.27
N LEU A 618 10.90 16.82 -11.48
CA LEU A 618 10.39 17.93 -12.26
C LEU A 618 8.88 18.14 -12.12
N GLY A 619 8.17 17.23 -11.43
CA GLY A 619 6.74 17.37 -11.16
C GLY A 619 5.82 17.19 -12.37
N GLY A 620 6.32 16.60 -13.45
CA GLY A 620 5.55 16.33 -14.66
C GLY A 620 4.39 15.37 -14.40
N THR A 621 3.26 15.61 -15.08
CA THR A 621 2.10 14.72 -15.05
C THR A 621 2.18 13.69 -16.17
N SER A 622 1.33 12.66 -16.11
CA SER A 622 1.22 11.67 -17.19
C SER A 622 0.80 12.31 -18.54
N LEU A 623 0.06 13.42 -18.51
CA LEU A 623 -0.32 14.14 -19.71
C LEU A 623 0.87 14.88 -20.32
N ASP A 624 1.67 15.54 -19.47
CA ASP A 624 2.89 16.23 -19.89
C ASP A 624 3.92 15.24 -20.46
N TYR A 625 4.00 14.06 -19.83
CA TYR A 625 4.87 12.98 -20.31
C TYR A 625 4.43 12.41 -21.66
N PHE A 626 3.11 12.29 -21.88
CA PHE A 626 2.57 11.87 -23.17
C PHE A 626 2.85 12.92 -24.26
N THR A 627 2.78 14.18 -23.90
CA THR A 627 3.17 15.31 -24.78
C THR A 627 4.65 15.23 -25.12
N LEU A 628 5.51 15.02 -24.10
CA LEU A 628 6.95 14.84 -24.26
C LEU A 628 7.29 13.70 -25.24
N ILE A 629 6.67 12.51 -25.05
CA ILE A 629 6.90 11.36 -25.93
C ILE A 629 6.48 11.62 -27.35
N ASN A 630 5.32 12.26 -27.56
CA ASN A 630 4.86 12.61 -28.88
C ASN A 630 5.80 13.63 -29.55
N ASP A 631 6.28 14.63 -28.80
CA ASP A 631 7.23 15.63 -29.30
C ASP A 631 8.58 15.01 -29.70
N ILE A 632 9.10 14.10 -28.86
CA ILE A 632 10.35 13.37 -29.16
C ILE A 632 10.15 12.43 -30.35
N SER A 633 9.04 11.66 -30.39
CA SER A 633 8.72 10.76 -31.49
C SER A 633 8.60 11.50 -32.82
N ALA A 634 7.93 12.65 -32.84
CA ALA A 634 7.74 13.46 -34.02
C ALA A 634 9.05 14.13 -34.48
N SER A 635 9.86 14.64 -33.54
CA SER A 635 11.07 15.40 -33.85
C SER A 635 12.22 14.54 -34.33
N PHE A 636 12.31 13.31 -33.82
CA PHE A 636 13.36 12.36 -34.19
C PHE A 636 12.88 11.26 -35.14
N ASN A 637 11.60 11.28 -35.54
CA ASN A 637 10.95 10.28 -36.40
C ASN A 637 11.13 8.84 -35.88
N VAL A 638 11.03 8.66 -34.55
CA VAL A 638 11.15 7.37 -33.86
C VAL A 638 9.82 6.96 -33.24
N ASN A 639 9.51 5.68 -33.21
CA ASN A 639 8.34 5.18 -32.52
C ASN A 639 8.74 4.67 -31.13
N ILE A 640 8.42 5.44 -30.10
CA ILE A 640 8.73 5.06 -28.71
C ILE A 640 7.63 4.17 -28.18
N ASN A 641 7.90 2.85 -28.10
CA ASN A 641 6.99 1.88 -27.50
C ASN A 641 7.22 1.80 -25.99
N LEU A 642 6.34 2.42 -25.23
CA LEU A 642 6.40 2.46 -23.76
C LEU A 642 6.20 1.09 -23.10
N GLU A 643 5.58 0.13 -23.79
CA GLU A 643 5.37 -1.22 -23.25
C GLU A 643 6.67 -2.04 -23.24
N GLN A 644 7.60 -1.71 -24.11
CA GLN A 644 8.88 -2.44 -24.25
C GLN A 644 10.06 -1.76 -23.51
N LYS A 645 9.96 -0.48 -23.16
CA LYS A 645 11.03 0.27 -22.46
C LYS A 645 10.46 1.11 -21.31
N ASN A 646 10.43 0.54 -20.13
CA ASN A 646 9.78 1.10 -18.94
C ASN A 646 10.60 2.15 -18.14
N ASN A 647 11.75 2.66 -18.64
CA ASN A 647 12.68 3.45 -17.83
C ASN A 647 13.20 4.72 -18.53
N LEU A 648 12.38 5.39 -19.36
CA LEU A 648 12.77 6.64 -20.01
C LEU A 648 12.24 7.85 -19.22
N TYR A 649 12.88 8.23 -18.13
CA TYR A 649 12.36 9.26 -17.25
C TYR A 649 13.24 10.50 -17.13
N THR A 650 14.46 10.46 -17.61
CA THR A 650 15.40 11.60 -17.58
C THR A 650 15.79 12.03 -19.00
N VAL A 651 16.31 13.23 -19.13
CA VAL A 651 16.87 13.70 -20.42
C VAL A 651 17.95 12.74 -20.93
N LEU A 652 18.77 12.23 -20.02
CA LEU A 652 19.83 11.28 -20.36
C LEU A 652 19.29 9.92 -20.82
N ASP A 653 18.20 9.42 -20.23
CA ASP A 653 17.58 8.16 -20.66
C ASP A 653 17.03 8.28 -22.10
N PHE A 654 16.34 9.39 -22.41
CA PHE A 654 15.86 9.64 -23.77
C PHE A 654 17.00 9.82 -24.76
N HIS A 655 18.04 10.57 -24.38
CA HIS A 655 19.22 10.73 -25.23
C HIS A 655 19.89 9.39 -25.55
N LYS A 656 20.13 8.56 -24.52
CA LYS A 656 20.71 7.22 -24.72
C LYS A 656 19.83 6.34 -25.59
N TYR A 657 18.53 6.37 -25.39
CA TYR A 657 17.57 5.64 -26.23
C TYR A 657 17.63 6.09 -27.70
N LEU A 658 17.67 7.40 -27.95
CA LEU A 658 17.76 7.95 -29.30
C LEU A 658 19.07 7.52 -29.98
N MET A 659 20.17 7.50 -29.26
CA MET A 659 21.48 7.03 -29.77
C MET A 659 21.50 5.52 -30.07
N GLU A 660 20.62 4.73 -29.46
CA GLU A 660 20.46 3.28 -29.77
C GLU A 660 19.57 3.02 -30.98
N VAL A 661 18.62 3.93 -31.29
CA VAL A 661 17.56 3.70 -32.29
C VAL A 661 17.80 4.47 -33.60
N LEU A 662 18.52 5.61 -33.57
CA LEU A 662 18.96 6.39 -34.72
C LEU A 662 20.27 5.90 -35.26
#